data_6206b7fc6a271c9f3330d2c4bb84a90b
#
_entry.id   6206b7fc6a271c9f3330d2c4bb84a90b
#
_cell.length_a   1.000
_cell.length_b   1.000
_cell.length_c   1.000
_cell.angle_alpha   90.00
_cell.angle_beta   90.00
_cell.angle_gamma   90.00
#
_symmetry.space_group_name_H-M   'P 1'
#
loop_
_entity.id
_entity.type
_entity.pdbx_description
1 polymer ?
#
loop_
_entity_poly.entity_id
_entity_poly.type
_entity_poly.pdbx_seq_one_letter_code
_entity_poly.pdbx_strand_id
1 'polypeptide(L)'
;LLDPAVGSGAFLLGALECLTEIRLPLLEDPAPNARWVLRRRILKENLFGVDLSPVAVRLAELRLWLAVVADDPTTDIAAVAPLPNLDGIVRQGDSLFDPLSAARALGAGLGLRPEAAERVRKLRELLFEARGPAHSALLAKLRGEETELAAHLVRDASERIESLMADLAAAAGGRDLFGRRAGLDPAGRRRYRALKQQRLALRRVKRQLADGTLPFFAFEVHAPEICAAGGFTAVVGNPPWVRAERLAPELRRALLERFGWWRSSARRGFGHLPDIAVAFLERALELTRTGGAVGLLLPSKIASASYGETARAHLARESTIAYLHRVPPEEAAAFGATTYPVAMILKKEPPRREHLVRLDFDRHKAKLVRQEALRAPGPWILVEDRSRAALEEFKSSGRPLAEVAPPALGVKTGADGVFVGRLLRTEDQIAAVELAGETVELEAYLLRPALRGRDLRPFRADPSKVLLYAHRPSGTPLDRLPPLASRYLQKHRPLLAARADAAAQPIWAIFRLRAALGSHRIVWADISRRPAAVALDETPHSRALPLNTCYVASAPDRESALATVAVMNSTWTQALVSVTADEARGGYRRINARVAGEIPVPHRSAEFDRLVTLSRSAHSTGSCDQDVLDTAVADALGLSADAREALRALASDHS
;
A
#
# COMPACT_ATOMS: atom_id res chain seq x y z
N LEU A 1 -20.21 -16.55 5.52
CA LEU A 1 -18.91 -16.04 5.06
C LEU A 1 -19.07 -15.35 3.71
N LEU A 2 -18.34 -14.27 3.46
CA LEU A 2 -18.33 -13.51 2.20
C LEU A 2 -16.91 -13.46 1.62
N ASP A 3 -16.81 -13.64 0.28
CA ASP A 3 -15.67 -13.18 -0.52
C ASP A 3 -16.15 -12.03 -1.43
N PRO A 4 -15.73 -10.77 -1.20
CA PRO A 4 -16.20 -9.60 -1.96
C PRO A 4 -15.49 -9.40 -3.31
N ALA A 5 -14.52 -10.23 -3.66
CA ALA A 5 -13.78 -10.19 -4.93
C ALA A 5 -13.36 -11.63 -5.30
N VAL A 6 -14.36 -12.47 -5.56
CA VAL A 6 -14.25 -13.93 -5.56
C VAL A 6 -13.25 -14.48 -6.58
N GLY A 7 -13.01 -13.75 -7.67
CA GLY A 7 -12.09 -14.20 -8.71
C GLY A 7 -12.42 -15.60 -9.21
N SER A 8 -11.43 -16.49 -9.16
CA SER A 8 -11.62 -17.90 -9.51
C SER A 8 -12.25 -18.77 -8.40
N GLY A 9 -12.72 -18.19 -7.30
CA GLY A 9 -13.35 -18.92 -6.20
C GLY A 9 -12.38 -19.58 -5.20
N ALA A 10 -11.11 -19.23 -5.22
CA ALA A 10 -10.10 -19.91 -4.38
C ALA A 10 -10.38 -19.81 -2.88
N PHE A 11 -10.79 -18.62 -2.39
CA PHE A 11 -11.11 -18.42 -0.98
C PHE A 11 -12.40 -19.10 -0.56
N LEU A 12 -13.43 -19.09 -1.43
CA LEU A 12 -14.67 -19.83 -1.15
C LEU A 12 -14.42 -21.35 -1.13
N LEU A 13 -13.59 -21.86 -2.04
CA LEU A 13 -13.21 -23.28 -2.07
C LEU A 13 -12.42 -23.66 -0.81
N GLY A 14 -11.44 -22.85 -0.41
CA GLY A 14 -10.71 -23.04 0.85
C GLY A 14 -11.62 -22.98 2.07
N ALA A 15 -12.59 -22.07 2.09
CA ALA A 15 -13.58 -21.97 3.16
C ALA A 15 -14.50 -23.19 3.21
N LEU A 16 -14.93 -23.70 2.04
CA LEU A 16 -15.71 -24.95 1.93
C LEU A 16 -14.93 -26.11 2.55
N GLU A 17 -13.67 -26.27 2.18
CA GLU A 17 -12.80 -27.31 2.71
C GLU A 17 -12.61 -27.18 4.23
N CYS A 18 -12.17 -26.03 4.70
CA CYS A 18 -11.96 -25.77 6.13
C CYS A 18 -13.24 -26.03 6.97
N LEU A 19 -14.39 -25.54 6.50
CA LEU A 19 -15.64 -25.77 7.23
C LEU A 19 -16.06 -27.24 7.22
N THR A 20 -15.76 -27.96 6.13
CA THR A 20 -16.00 -29.42 6.05
C THR A 20 -15.12 -30.16 7.05
N GLU A 21 -13.81 -29.88 7.06
CA GLU A 21 -12.86 -30.54 7.97
C GLU A 21 -13.16 -30.24 9.47
N ILE A 22 -13.66 -29.05 9.78
CA ILE A 22 -14.04 -28.68 11.15
C ILE A 22 -15.34 -29.38 11.58
N ARG A 23 -16.33 -29.51 10.68
CA ARG A 23 -17.67 -30.01 11.03
C ARG A 23 -17.82 -31.51 10.92
N LEU A 24 -17.10 -32.16 9.98
CA LEU A 24 -17.22 -33.59 9.74
C LEU A 24 -16.94 -34.43 11.00
N PRO A 25 -15.88 -34.18 11.79
CA PRO A 25 -15.59 -34.92 13.01
C PRO A 25 -16.63 -34.68 14.16
N LEU A 26 -17.49 -33.67 14.02
CA LEU A 26 -18.54 -33.36 15.02
C LEU A 26 -19.84 -34.14 14.76
N LEU A 27 -19.93 -34.89 13.66
CA LEU A 27 -21.09 -35.73 13.36
C LEU A 27 -20.98 -37.03 14.13
N GLU A 28 -22.05 -37.38 14.85
CA GLU A 28 -22.20 -38.68 15.47
C GLU A 28 -22.55 -39.72 14.39
N ASP A 29 -21.72 -40.75 14.26
CA ASP A 29 -21.88 -41.85 13.28
C ASP A 29 -22.13 -41.37 11.83
N PRO A 30 -21.13 -40.73 11.18
CA PRO A 30 -21.32 -40.18 9.83
C PRO A 30 -21.55 -41.24 8.78
N ALA A 31 -22.66 -41.09 8.04
CA ALA A 31 -22.95 -41.94 6.89
C ALA A 31 -21.85 -41.85 5.81
N PRO A 32 -21.68 -42.85 4.92
CA PRO A 32 -20.64 -42.83 3.89
C PRO A 32 -20.66 -41.59 2.97
N ASN A 33 -21.82 -40.94 2.81
CA ASN A 33 -22.00 -39.73 2.01
C ASN A 33 -22.00 -38.43 2.87
N ALA A 34 -21.66 -38.51 4.15
CA ALA A 34 -21.75 -37.37 5.08
C ALA A 34 -20.92 -36.13 4.60
N ARG A 35 -19.72 -36.37 4.05
CA ARG A 35 -18.86 -35.31 3.51
C ARG A 35 -19.56 -34.58 2.36
N TRP A 36 -20.15 -35.31 1.41
CA TRP A 36 -20.89 -34.73 0.29
C TRP A 36 -22.11 -33.91 0.76
N VAL A 37 -22.94 -34.50 1.64
CA VAL A 37 -24.10 -33.81 2.21
C VAL A 37 -23.69 -32.52 2.95
N LEU A 38 -22.64 -32.60 3.75
CA LEU A 38 -22.12 -31.48 4.50
C LEU A 38 -21.62 -30.35 3.59
N ARG A 39 -20.86 -30.66 2.52
CA ARG A 39 -20.41 -29.67 1.54
C ARG A 39 -21.54 -28.96 0.85
N ARG A 40 -22.58 -29.68 0.41
CA ARG A 40 -23.78 -29.06 -0.19
C ARG A 40 -24.46 -28.11 0.79
N ARG A 41 -24.56 -28.52 2.06
CA ARG A 41 -25.12 -27.68 3.12
C ARG A 41 -24.28 -26.44 3.39
N ILE A 42 -22.95 -26.57 3.47
CA ILE A 42 -22.03 -25.44 3.65
C ILE A 42 -22.15 -24.45 2.49
N LEU A 43 -22.17 -24.92 1.24
CA LEU A 43 -22.39 -24.08 0.05
C LEU A 43 -23.69 -23.27 0.18
N LYS A 44 -24.78 -23.94 0.51
CA LYS A 44 -26.11 -23.33 0.58
C LYS A 44 -26.24 -22.29 1.70
N GLU A 45 -25.70 -22.60 2.89
CA GLU A 45 -25.99 -21.85 4.12
C GLU A 45 -24.85 -20.89 4.54
N ASN A 46 -23.61 -21.14 4.12
CA ASN A 46 -22.47 -20.48 4.74
C ASN A 46 -21.64 -19.63 3.79
N LEU A 47 -21.74 -19.82 2.47
CA LEU A 47 -20.88 -19.14 1.52
C LEU A 47 -21.65 -18.13 0.68
N PHE A 48 -21.01 -16.97 0.44
CA PHE A 48 -21.49 -15.93 -0.46
C PHE A 48 -20.29 -15.30 -1.17
N GLY A 49 -20.38 -15.11 -2.49
CA GLY A 49 -19.31 -14.55 -3.29
C GLY A 49 -19.80 -13.47 -4.26
N VAL A 50 -18.98 -12.46 -4.48
CA VAL A 50 -19.28 -11.39 -5.44
C VAL A 50 -18.06 -11.12 -6.30
N ASP A 51 -18.26 -10.92 -7.60
CA ASP A 51 -17.21 -10.43 -8.50
C ASP A 51 -17.81 -9.51 -9.57
N LEU A 52 -17.06 -8.53 -9.99
CA LEU A 52 -17.44 -7.62 -11.06
C LEU A 52 -17.44 -8.33 -12.43
N SER A 53 -16.54 -9.31 -12.62
CA SER A 53 -16.36 -10.06 -13.85
C SER A 53 -17.32 -11.25 -13.95
N PRO A 54 -18.18 -11.30 -14.98
CA PRO A 54 -19.04 -12.47 -15.18
C PRO A 54 -18.25 -13.76 -15.44
N VAL A 55 -17.05 -13.67 -16.02
CA VAL A 55 -16.17 -14.82 -16.26
C VAL A 55 -15.64 -15.37 -14.93
N ALA A 56 -15.26 -14.48 -13.99
CA ALA A 56 -14.81 -14.87 -12.66
C ALA A 56 -15.93 -15.61 -11.90
N VAL A 57 -17.15 -15.09 -11.94
CA VAL A 57 -18.34 -15.73 -11.35
C VAL A 57 -18.52 -17.14 -11.87
N ARG A 58 -18.53 -17.34 -13.20
CA ARG A 58 -18.68 -18.67 -13.81
C ARG A 58 -17.54 -19.62 -13.46
N LEU A 59 -16.32 -19.12 -13.39
CA LEU A 59 -15.17 -19.95 -12.99
C LEU A 59 -15.27 -20.37 -11.52
N ALA A 60 -15.71 -19.47 -10.64
CA ALA A 60 -15.92 -19.78 -9.23
C ALA A 60 -17.04 -20.84 -9.05
N GLU A 61 -18.17 -20.69 -9.76
CA GLU A 61 -19.25 -21.67 -9.78
C GLU A 61 -18.76 -23.05 -10.24
N LEU A 62 -18.02 -23.11 -11.35
CA LEU A 62 -17.46 -24.36 -11.87
C LEU A 62 -16.57 -25.06 -10.85
N ARG A 63 -15.68 -24.33 -10.19
CA ARG A 63 -14.78 -24.92 -9.18
C ARG A 63 -15.51 -25.41 -7.94
N LEU A 64 -16.53 -24.68 -7.49
CA LEU A 64 -17.38 -25.11 -6.38
C LEU A 64 -18.19 -26.37 -6.74
N TRP A 65 -18.71 -26.45 -7.97
CA TRP A 65 -19.35 -27.66 -8.46
C TRP A 65 -18.42 -28.88 -8.50
N LEU A 66 -17.21 -28.70 -9.04
CA LEU A 66 -16.21 -29.78 -9.09
C LEU A 66 -15.84 -30.27 -7.68
N ALA A 67 -15.75 -29.36 -6.69
CA ALA A 67 -15.46 -29.73 -5.30
C ALA A 67 -16.59 -30.56 -4.66
N VAL A 68 -17.84 -30.32 -5.05
CA VAL A 68 -18.99 -31.12 -4.57
C VAL A 68 -19.04 -32.46 -5.26
N VAL A 69 -18.84 -32.49 -6.59
CA VAL A 69 -18.88 -33.74 -7.38
C VAL A 69 -17.77 -34.71 -6.98
N ALA A 70 -16.58 -34.18 -6.64
CA ALA A 70 -15.45 -35.01 -6.23
C ALA A 70 -15.71 -35.89 -4.99
N ASP A 71 -16.67 -35.50 -4.16
CA ASP A 71 -17.05 -36.22 -2.94
C ASP A 71 -18.39 -36.99 -3.09
N ASP A 72 -18.99 -37.03 -4.29
CA ASP A 72 -20.20 -37.81 -4.53
C ASP A 72 -19.86 -39.31 -4.55
N PRO A 73 -20.38 -40.11 -3.62
CA PRO A 73 -20.07 -41.54 -3.53
C PRO A 73 -20.81 -42.36 -4.59
N THR A 74 -21.68 -41.75 -5.40
CA THR A 74 -22.53 -42.42 -6.38
C THR A 74 -21.70 -42.94 -7.53
N THR A 75 -21.68 -44.27 -7.71
CA THR A 75 -20.96 -44.93 -8.80
C THR A 75 -21.84 -45.12 -10.06
N ASP A 76 -23.15 -45.07 -9.90
CA ASP A 76 -24.11 -45.16 -11.01
C ASP A 76 -24.38 -43.74 -11.57
N ILE A 77 -23.99 -43.51 -12.82
CA ILE A 77 -24.16 -42.22 -13.50
C ILE A 77 -25.64 -41.79 -13.55
N ALA A 78 -26.56 -42.73 -13.64
CA ALA A 78 -28.01 -42.44 -13.67
C ALA A 78 -28.55 -41.96 -12.30
N ALA A 79 -27.86 -42.32 -11.23
CA ALA A 79 -28.21 -41.96 -9.86
C ALA A 79 -27.46 -40.71 -9.32
N VAL A 80 -26.49 -40.15 -10.09
CA VAL A 80 -25.77 -38.95 -9.70
C VAL A 80 -26.74 -37.79 -9.49
N ALA A 81 -26.65 -37.16 -8.31
CA ALA A 81 -27.47 -35.99 -8.02
C ALA A 81 -27.05 -34.79 -8.88
N PRO A 82 -27.99 -34.04 -9.45
CA PRO A 82 -27.67 -32.87 -10.25
C PRO A 82 -26.93 -31.82 -9.45
N LEU A 83 -26.14 -31.00 -10.16
CA LEU A 83 -25.41 -29.89 -9.59
C LEU A 83 -26.38 -28.87 -8.94
N PRO A 84 -26.03 -28.31 -7.78
CA PRO A 84 -26.82 -27.25 -7.16
C PRO A 84 -26.74 -25.95 -7.98
N ASN A 85 -27.78 -25.13 -7.93
CA ASN A 85 -27.74 -23.81 -8.56
C ASN A 85 -27.01 -22.82 -7.65
N LEU A 86 -25.96 -22.18 -8.18
CA LEU A 86 -25.15 -21.22 -7.45
C LEU A 86 -25.52 -19.76 -7.74
N ASP A 87 -26.53 -19.50 -8.61
CA ASP A 87 -26.99 -18.15 -8.96
C ASP A 87 -27.37 -17.27 -7.74
N GLY A 88 -27.77 -17.89 -6.64
CA GLY A 88 -28.08 -17.19 -5.38
C GLY A 88 -26.88 -17.01 -4.44
N ILE A 89 -25.74 -17.64 -4.72
CA ILE A 89 -24.57 -17.74 -3.83
C ILE A 89 -23.39 -16.97 -4.39
N VAL A 90 -23.07 -17.15 -5.68
CA VAL A 90 -22.02 -16.40 -6.36
C VAL A 90 -22.69 -15.39 -7.31
N ARG A 91 -22.48 -14.11 -7.06
CA ARG A 91 -23.21 -13.03 -7.75
C ARG A 91 -22.26 -12.16 -8.55
N GLN A 92 -22.70 -11.75 -9.74
CA GLN A 92 -22.04 -10.68 -10.45
C GLN A 92 -22.44 -9.34 -9.84
N GLY A 93 -21.46 -8.51 -9.44
CA GLY A 93 -21.74 -7.21 -8.87
C GLY A 93 -20.50 -6.44 -8.45
N ASP A 94 -20.70 -5.15 -8.17
CA ASP A 94 -19.68 -4.28 -7.60
C ASP A 94 -19.82 -4.27 -6.07
N SER A 95 -18.83 -4.82 -5.37
CA SER A 95 -18.81 -4.87 -3.91
C SER A 95 -18.48 -3.53 -3.25
N LEU A 96 -17.84 -2.62 -3.98
CA LEU A 96 -17.42 -1.31 -3.47
C LEU A 96 -18.48 -0.23 -3.65
N PHE A 97 -19.19 -0.25 -4.78
CA PHE A 97 -20.07 0.83 -5.17
C PHE A 97 -21.49 0.35 -5.45
N ASP A 98 -22.41 0.87 -4.66
CA ASP A 98 -23.84 0.77 -4.88
C ASP A 98 -24.54 2.05 -4.37
N PRO A 99 -25.75 2.37 -4.88
CA PRO A 99 -26.43 3.60 -4.50
C PRO A 99 -26.92 3.62 -3.06
N LEU A 100 -27.13 2.46 -2.43
CA LEU A 100 -27.63 2.35 -1.06
C LEU A 100 -26.50 2.56 -0.06
N SER A 101 -25.32 1.95 -0.29
CA SER A 101 -24.15 2.17 0.57
C SER A 101 -23.66 3.62 0.51
N ALA A 102 -23.75 4.26 -0.66
CA ALA A 102 -23.44 5.69 -0.80
C ALA A 102 -24.42 6.58 -0.01
N ALA A 103 -25.72 6.27 -0.01
CA ALA A 103 -26.72 6.98 0.79
C ALA A 103 -26.47 6.79 2.29
N ARG A 104 -26.15 5.58 2.72
CA ARG A 104 -25.80 5.26 4.12
C ARG A 104 -24.58 6.04 4.58
N ALA A 105 -23.53 6.14 3.77
CA ALA A 105 -22.33 6.91 4.08
C ALA A 105 -22.61 8.40 4.31
N LEU A 106 -23.73 8.93 3.77
CA LEU A 106 -24.20 10.30 3.99
C LEU A 106 -25.15 10.42 5.20
N GLY A 107 -25.43 9.33 5.90
CA GLY A 107 -26.28 9.28 7.10
C GLY A 107 -27.73 8.90 6.83
N ALA A 108 -28.06 8.45 5.60
CA ALA A 108 -29.38 7.90 5.30
C ALA A 108 -29.44 6.45 5.79
N GLY A 109 -30.09 6.19 6.92
CA GLY A 109 -30.42 4.83 7.34
C GLY A 109 -31.32 4.13 6.31
N LEU A 110 -31.26 2.82 6.22
CA LEU A 110 -32.10 2.00 5.33
C LEU A 110 -33.11 1.20 6.16
N GLY A 111 -34.39 1.32 5.81
CA GLY A 111 -35.49 0.58 6.46
C GLY A 111 -35.63 -0.82 5.88
N LEU A 112 -34.71 -1.73 6.24
CA LEU A 112 -34.81 -3.13 5.80
C LEU A 112 -35.98 -3.83 6.51
N ARG A 113 -36.93 -4.38 5.74
CA ARG A 113 -38.09 -5.08 6.25
C ARG A 113 -37.78 -6.56 6.47
N PRO A 114 -37.94 -7.10 7.71
CA PRO A 114 -37.62 -8.51 8.00
C PRO A 114 -38.37 -9.50 7.10
N GLU A 115 -39.63 -9.20 6.77
CA GLU A 115 -40.46 -10.10 5.93
C GLU A 115 -39.96 -10.17 4.49
N ALA A 116 -39.46 -9.05 3.93
CA ALA A 116 -38.87 -9.05 2.60
C ALA A 116 -37.54 -9.80 2.58
N ALA A 117 -36.74 -9.62 3.63
CA ALA A 117 -35.48 -10.35 3.80
C ALA A 117 -35.73 -11.88 3.86
N GLU A 118 -36.72 -12.30 4.60
CA GLU A 118 -37.08 -13.72 4.74
C GLU A 118 -37.62 -14.31 3.41
N ARG A 119 -38.40 -13.54 2.63
CA ARG A 119 -38.85 -13.99 1.30
C ARG A 119 -37.68 -14.22 0.34
N VAL A 120 -36.75 -13.28 0.27
CA VAL A 120 -35.53 -13.43 -0.57
C VAL A 120 -34.70 -14.63 -0.12
N ARG A 121 -34.49 -14.81 1.18
CA ARG A 121 -33.77 -15.97 1.75
C ARG A 121 -34.42 -17.29 1.32
N LYS A 122 -35.73 -17.45 1.52
CA LYS A 122 -36.47 -18.67 1.15
C LYS A 122 -36.41 -18.97 -0.35
N LEU A 123 -36.56 -17.96 -1.19
CA LEU A 123 -36.46 -18.15 -2.63
C LEU A 123 -35.07 -18.62 -3.07
N ARG A 124 -34.03 -18.09 -2.45
CA ARG A 124 -32.64 -18.47 -2.71
C ARG A 124 -32.37 -19.92 -2.25
N GLU A 125 -32.91 -20.33 -1.11
CA GLU A 125 -32.82 -21.70 -0.62
C GLU A 125 -33.56 -22.70 -1.51
N LEU A 126 -34.73 -22.34 -2.03
CA LEU A 126 -35.49 -23.16 -2.97
C LEU A 126 -34.80 -23.25 -4.34
N LEU A 127 -34.19 -22.12 -4.78
CA LEU A 127 -33.46 -22.06 -6.03
C LEU A 127 -32.29 -23.04 -6.07
N PHE A 128 -31.62 -23.29 -4.95
CA PHE A 128 -30.44 -24.15 -4.86
C PHE A 128 -30.68 -25.57 -5.39
N GLU A 129 -31.86 -26.15 -5.13
CA GLU A 129 -32.22 -27.50 -5.57
C GLU A 129 -33.14 -27.52 -6.81
N ALA A 130 -33.55 -26.38 -7.33
CA ALA A 130 -34.53 -26.28 -8.39
C ALA A 130 -33.96 -26.71 -9.75
N ARG A 131 -34.82 -27.23 -10.64
CA ARG A 131 -34.43 -27.79 -11.95
C ARG A 131 -35.40 -27.37 -13.05
N GLY A 132 -34.89 -27.33 -14.29
CA GLY A 132 -35.70 -27.12 -15.48
C GLY A 132 -36.62 -25.91 -15.37
N PRO A 133 -37.90 -26.04 -15.71
CA PRO A 133 -38.85 -24.94 -15.67
C PRO A 133 -39.03 -24.32 -14.28
N ALA A 134 -38.91 -25.12 -13.19
CA ALA A 134 -39.01 -24.65 -11.82
C ALA A 134 -37.84 -23.73 -11.46
N HIS A 135 -36.62 -24.03 -11.93
CA HIS A 135 -35.47 -23.14 -11.76
C HIS A 135 -35.71 -21.76 -12.39
N SER A 136 -36.13 -21.73 -13.66
CA SER A 136 -36.39 -20.47 -14.36
C SER A 136 -37.50 -19.64 -13.69
N ALA A 137 -38.57 -20.32 -13.23
CA ALA A 137 -39.67 -19.67 -12.52
C ALA A 137 -39.23 -19.09 -11.17
N LEU A 138 -38.46 -19.85 -10.37
CA LEU A 138 -37.93 -19.39 -9.09
C LEU A 138 -36.90 -18.26 -9.23
N LEU A 139 -36.04 -18.36 -10.26
CA LEU A 139 -35.06 -17.28 -10.55
C LEU A 139 -35.77 -15.99 -10.95
N ALA A 140 -36.81 -16.06 -11.79
CA ALA A 140 -37.63 -14.90 -12.15
C ALA A 140 -38.32 -14.30 -10.92
N LYS A 141 -38.87 -15.16 -10.04
CA LYS A 141 -39.49 -14.72 -8.79
C LYS A 141 -38.49 -14.07 -7.84
N LEU A 142 -37.30 -14.63 -7.68
CA LEU A 142 -36.22 -14.07 -6.86
C LEU A 142 -35.83 -12.68 -7.38
N ARG A 143 -35.61 -12.53 -8.70
CA ARG A 143 -35.31 -11.23 -9.33
C ARG A 143 -36.42 -10.21 -9.14
N GLY A 144 -37.69 -10.63 -9.17
CA GLY A 144 -38.83 -9.79 -8.88
C GLY A 144 -38.81 -9.26 -7.44
N GLU A 145 -38.62 -10.13 -6.45
CA GLU A 145 -38.53 -9.73 -5.04
C GLU A 145 -37.30 -8.84 -4.77
N GLU A 146 -36.14 -9.13 -5.38
CA GLU A 146 -34.95 -8.29 -5.31
C GLU A 146 -35.21 -6.89 -5.90
N THR A 147 -35.91 -6.81 -7.04
CA THR A 147 -36.26 -5.52 -7.68
C THR A 147 -37.24 -4.72 -6.82
N GLU A 148 -38.27 -5.39 -6.26
CA GLU A 148 -39.24 -4.73 -5.36
C GLU A 148 -38.56 -4.22 -4.08
N LEU A 149 -37.70 -5.03 -3.48
CA LEU A 149 -36.91 -4.63 -2.30
C LEU A 149 -35.98 -3.47 -2.62
N ALA A 150 -35.28 -3.50 -3.76
CA ALA A 150 -34.44 -2.39 -4.22
C ALA A 150 -35.24 -1.11 -4.42
N ALA A 151 -36.43 -1.18 -5.02
CA ALA A 151 -37.32 -0.03 -5.22
C ALA A 151 -37.78 0.57 -3.88
N HIS A 152 -38.09 -0.28 -2.89
CA HIS A 152 -38.42 0.17 -1.54
C HIS A 152 -37.23 0.88 -0.88
N LEU A 153 -36.04 0.26 -0.86
CA LEU A 153 -34.85 0.81 -0.21
C LEU A 153 -34.38 2.11 -0.88
N VAL A 154 -34.48 2.21 -2.22
CA VAL A 154 -34.15 3.44 -2.97
C VAL A 154 -35.13 4.56 -2.64
N ARG A 155 -36.41 4.26 -2.44
CA ARG A 155 -37.43 5.23 -2.01
C ARG A 155 -37.13 5.75 -0.61
N ASP A 156 -36.91 4.85 0.34
CA ASP A 156 -36.58 5.17 1.74
C ASP A 156 -35.29 6.02 1.81
N ALA A 157 -34.23 5.60 1.10
CA ALA A 157 -33.00 6.37 1.01
C ALA A 157 -33.21 7.78 0.42
N SER A 158 -34.08 7.90 -0.60
CA SER A 158 -34.40 9.20 -1.23
C SER A 158 -35.08 10.13 -0.27
N GLU A 159 -36.09 9.66 0.46
CA GLU A 159 -36.84 10.44 1.47
C GLU A 159 -35.89 10.92 2.59
N ARG A 160 -35.01 10.06 3.09
CA ARG A 160 -34.03 10.44 4.11
C ARG A 160 -32.98 11.42 3.63
N ILE A 161 -32.50 11.28 2.38
CA ILE A 161 -31.59 12.27 1.76
C ILE A 161 -32.29 13.63 1.62
N GLU A 162 -33.58 13.66 1.25
CA GLU A 162 -34.35 14.90 1.16
C GLU A 162 -34.56 15.55 2.54
N SER A 163 -34.83 14.75 3.57
CA SER A 163 -34.88 15.24 4.96
C SER A 163 -33.55 15.86 5.40
N LEU A 164 -32.42 15.15 5.22
CA LEU A 164 -31.09 15.67 5.56
C LEU A 164 -30.73 16.96 4.82
N MET A 165 -31.20 17.10 3.58
CA MET A 165 -31.03 18.35 2.81
C MET A 165 -31.87 19.48 3.37
N ALA A 166 -33.13 19.20 3.78
CA ALA A 166 -34.03 20.17 4.40
C ALA A 166 -33.47 20.67 5.74
N ASP A 167 -32.96 19.75 6.59
CA ASP A 167 -32.33 20.09 7.88
C ASP A 167 -31.13 21.04 7.71
N LEU A 168 -30.26 20.72 6.73
CA LEU A 168 -29.12 21.59 6.40
C LEU A 168 -29.57 22.96 5.85
N ALA A 169 -30.64 23.01 5.06
CA ALA A 169 -31.19 24.25 4.55
C ALA A 169 -31.84 25.10 5.66
N ALA A 170 -32.56 24.46 6.59
CA ALA A 170 -33.14 25.12 7.77
C ALA A 170 -32.05 25.73 8.67
N ALA A 171 -30.97 24.95 8.95
CA ALA A 171 -29.83 25.43 9.71
C ALA A 171 -29.16 26.65 9.05
N ALA A 172 -29.07 26.69 7.71
CA ALA A 172 -28.52 27.81 6.96
C ALA A 172 -29.43 29.06 6.93
N GLY A 173 -30.71 28.86 7.14
CA GLY A 173 -31.73 29.94 7.16
C GLY A 173 -31.76 30.75 8.47
N GLY A 174 -31.10 30.24 9.53
CA GLY A 174 -30.94 30.93 10.81
C GLY A 174 -30.22 32.28 10.65
N ARG A 175 -30.51 33.23 11.56
CA ARG A 175 -29.81 34.52 11.62
C ARG A 175 -28.72 34.43 12.68
N ASP A 176 -27.56 35.06 12.39
CA ASP A 176 -26.49 35.23 13.35
C ASP A 176 -26.86 36.31 14.40
N LEU A 177 -26.03 36.51 15.40
CA LEU A 177 -26.20 37.52 16.45
C LEU A 177 -26.35 38.97 15.89
N PHE A 178 -26.00 39.19 14.62
CA PHE A 178 -26.08 40.46 13.92
C PHE A 178 -27.22 40.53 12.93
N GLY A 179 -28.17 39.56 12.95
CA GLY A 179 -29.33 39.51 12.09
C GLY A 179 -29.08 39.09 10.63
N ARG A 180 -27.83 38.71 10.28
CA ARG A 180 -27.47 38.23 8.94
C ARG A 180 -27.82 36.73 8.82
N ARG A 181 -28.19 36.28 7.61
CA ARG A 181 -28.36 34.83 7.36
C ARG A 181 -27.04 34.10 7.59
N ALA A 182 -27.06 33.11 8.48
CA ALA A 182 -25.86 32.36 8.88
C ALA A 182 -25.19 31.66 7.69
N GLY A 183 -26.00 31.19 6.70
CA GLY A 183 -25.47 30.39 5.58
C GLY A 183 -24.85 29.06 6.01
N LEU A 184 -24.51 28.22 5.05
CA LEU A 184 -23.76 27.00 5.37
C LEU A 184 -22.25 27.30 5.49
N ASP A 185 -21.63 26.74 6.51
CA ASP A 185 -20.16 26.70 6.62
C ASP A 185 -19.53 25.87 5.47
N PRO A 186 -18.21 25.88 5.25
CA PRO A 186 -17.56 25.12 4.19
C PRO A 186 -17.82 23.60 4.27
N ALA A 187 -17.98 23.04 5.46
CA ALA A 187 -18.29 21.62 5.66
C ALA A 187 -19.74 21.31 5.28
N GLY A 188 -20.69 22.13 5.73
CA GLY A 188 -22.11 22.04 5.38
C GLY A 188 -22.34 22.18 3.88
N ARG A 189 -21.65 23.13 3.22
CA ARG A 189 -21.72 23.27 1.74
C ARG A 189 -21.22 22.01 1.02
N ARG A 190 -20.14 21.38 1.49
CA ARG A 190 -19.65 20.12 0.91
C ARG A 190 -20.66 19.00 1.13
N ARG A 191 -21.19 18.86 2.35
CA ARG A 191 -22.20 17.86 2.68
C ARG A 191 -23.47 18.03 1.85
N TYR A 192 -23.97 19.25 1.70
CA TYR A 192 -25.14 19.54 0.89
C TYR A 192 -24.94 19.19 -0.60
N ARG A 193 -23.76 19.49 -1.16
CA ARG A 193 -23.42 19.08 -2.53
C ARG A 193 -23.42 17.56 -2.71
N ALA A 194 -22.83 16.82 -1.76
CA ALA A 194 -22.81 15.37 -1.78
C ALA A 194 -24.23 14.77 -1.72
N LEU A 195 -25.06 15.27 -0.82
CA LEU A 195 -26.49 14.88 -0.73
C LEU A 195 -27.24 15.17 -2.04
N LYS A 196 -27.01 16.34 -2.66
CA LYS A 196 -27.62 16.70 -3.94
C LYS A 196 -27.21 15.74 -5.07
N GLN A 197 -25.93 15.38 -5.14
CA GLN A 197 -25.42 14.39 -6.13
C GLN A 197 -26.06 13.02 -5.89
N GLN A 198 -26.11 12.56 -4.64
CA GLN A 198 -26.72 11.29 -4.28
C GLN A 198 -28.21 11.25 -4.60
N ARG A 199 -28.95 12.33 -4.34
CA ARG A 199 -30.36 12.46 -4.74
C ARG A 199 -30.56 12.27 -6.24
N LEU A 200 -29.67 12.86 -7.05
CA LEU A 200 -29.73 12.69 -8.51
C LEU A 200 -29.44 11.26 -8.95
N ALA A 201 -28.47 10.60 -8.31
CA ALA A 201 -28.15 9.19 -8.55
C ALA A 201 -29.36 8.29 -8.23
N LEU A 202 -29.95 8.45 -7.03
CA LEU A 202 -31.14 7.69 -6.63
C LEU A 202 -32.33 7.90 -7.55
N ARG A 203 -32.55 9.12 -8.07
CA ARG A 203 -33.61 9.41 -9.06
C ARG A 203 -33.41 8.68 -10.39
N ARG A 204 -32.14 8.49 -10.83
CA ARG A 204 -31.85 7.71 -12.04
C ARG A 204 -32.14 6.23 -11.80
N VAL A 205 -31.68 5.69 -10.68
CA VAL A 205 -31.94 4.30 -10.28
C VAL A 205 -33.43 4.03 -10.14
N LYS A 206 -34.19 4.95 -9.51
CA LYS A 206 -35.65 4.82 -9.36
C LYS A 206 -36.38 4.69 -10.71
N ARG A 207 -35.93 5.42 -11.73
CA ARG A 207 -36.48 5.29 -13.09
C ARG A 207 -36.22 3.92 -13.70
N GLN A 208 -34.97 3.45 -13.61
CA GLN A 208 -34.58 2.12 -14.12
C GLN A 208 -35.32 0.97 -13.43
N LEU A 209 -35.53 1.10 -12.10
CA LEU A 209 -36.32 0.12 -11.34
C LEU A 209 -37.81 0.14 -11.76
N ALA A 210 -38.36 1.29 -12.14
CA ALA A 210 -39.75 1.40 -12.66
C ALA A 210 -39.92 0.68 -14.00
N ASP A 211 -38.83 0.56 -14.79
CA ASP A 211 -38.80 -0.21 -16.04
C ASP A 211 -38.57 -1.71 -15.81
N GLY A 212 -38.59 -2.17 -14.55
CA GLY A 212 -38.37 -3.59 -14.16
C GLY A 212 -36.91 -4.05 -14.21
N THR A 213 -35.97 -3.10 -14.37
CA THR A 213 -34.53 -3.42 -14.43
C THR A 213 -33.87 -3.11 -13.09
N LEU A 214 -33.15 -4.09 -12.51
CA LEU A 214 -32.28 -3.87 -11.36
C LEU A 214 -30.85 -3.56 -11.84
N PRO A 215 -30.43 -2.30 -11.88
CA PRO A 215 -29.21 -1.87 -12.56
C PRO A 215 -27.96 -1.93 -11.70
N PHE A 216 -28.03 -2.44 -10.48
CA PHE A 216 -26.93 -2.49 -9.52
C PHE A 216 -26.97 -3.73 -8.63
N PHE A 217 -25.84 -4.06 -8.07
CA PHE A 217 -25.72 -5.01 -6.97
C PHE A 217 -25.66 -4.24 -5.64
N ALA A 218 -26.36 -4.73 -4.62
CA ALA A 218 -26.24 -4.24 -3.25
C ALA A 218 -26.46 -5.41 -2.27
N PHE A 219 -25.69 -5.48 -1.21
CA PHE A 219 -25.82 -6.56 -0.21
C PHE A 219 -27.18 -6.51 0.49
N GLU A 220 -27.75 -5.33 0.70
CA GLU A 220 -29.07 -5.12 1.31
C GLU A 220 -30.22 -5.65 0.45
N VAL A 221 -29.97 -5.85 -0.83
CA VAL A 221 -30.96 -6.38 -1.79
C VAL A 221 -30.75 -7.88 -1.99
N HIS A 222 -29.49 -8.32 -2.15
CA HIS A 222 -29.15 -9.68 -2.58
C HIS A 222 -28.81 -10.64 -1.41
N ALA A 223 -28.54 -10.09 -0.21
CA ALA A 223 -28.32 -10.82 1.03
C ALA A 223 -28.99 -10.07 2.22
N PRO A 224 -30.28 -9.72 2.10
CA PRO A 224 -30.96 -8.82 3.04
C PRO A 224 -31.04 -9.39 4.46
N GLU A 225 -31.18 -10.71 4.61
CA GLU A 225 -31.22 -11.37 5.92
C GLU A 225 -29.87 -11.27 6.66
N ILE A 226 -28.76 -11.28 5.93
CA ILE A 226 -27.42 -11.12 6.50
C ILE A 226 -27.21 -9.67 6.95
N CYS A 227 -27.65 -8.71 6.12
CA CYS A 227 -27.61 -7.30 6.47
C CYS A 227 -28.52 -6.97 7.66
N ALA A 228 -29.70 -7.58 7.76
CA ALA A 228 -30.61 -7.45 8.91
C ALA A 228 -29.99 -8.00 10.19
N ALA A 229 -29.19 -9.06 10.11
CA ALA A 229 -28.44 -9.65 11.23
C ALA A 229 -27.14 -8.85 11.58
N GLY A 230 -26.94 -7.67 11.00
CA GLY A 230 -25.81 -6.78 11.27
C GLY A 230 -24.59 -6.99 10.37
N GLY A 231 -24.64 -7.93 9.42
CA GLY A 231 -23.58 -8.21 8.46
C GLY A 231 -23.06 -9.65 8.48
N PHE A 232 -22.05 -9.92 7.70
CA PHE A 232 -21.42 -11.24 7.59
C PHE A 232 -20.63 -11.61 8.85
N THR A 233 -20.67 -12.89 9.24
CA THR A 233 -19.85 -13.42 10.35
C THR A 233 -18.36 -13.38 10.04
N ALA A 234 -18.01 -13.63 8.77
CA ALA A 234 -16.64 -13.54 8.29
C ALA A 234 -16.60 -12.99 6.86
N VAL A 235 -15.61 -12.15 6.57
CA VAL A 235 -15.29 -11.67 5.22
C VAL A 235 -13.85 -12.08 4.92
N VAL A 236 -13.65 -12.84 3.84
CA VAL A 236 -12.34 -13.35 3.44
C VAL A 236 -12.11 -13.06 1.96
N GLY A 237 -10.86 -12.93 1.53
CA GLY A 237 -10.57 -12.77 0.11
C GLY A 237 -9.18 -12.22 -0.19
N ASN A 238 -8.89 -12.17 -1.48
CA ASN A 238 -7.73 -11.50 -2.06
C ASN A 238 -8.21 -10.40 -3.00
N PRO A 239 -8.52 -9.20 -2.48
CA PRO A 239 -9.00 -8.09 -3.32
C PRO A 239 -7.93 -7.67 -4.34
N PRO A 240 -8.32 -7.00 -5.45
CA PRO A 240 -7.36 -6.52 -6.43
C PRO A 240 -6.38 -5.51 -5.84
N TRP A 241 -5.10 -5.58 -6.27
CA TRP A 241 -4.01 -4.67 -5.87
C TRP A 241 -3.65 -3.76 -7.03
N VAL A 242 -4.31 -2.61 -7.07
CA VAL A 242 -4.10 -1.62 -8.13
C VAL A 242 -3.82 -0.25 -7.49
N ARG A 243 -2.62 0.26 -7.76
CA ARG A 243 -2.22 1.60 -7.32
C ARG A 243 -3.08 2.68 -7.97
N ALA A 244 -3.38 3.72 -7.23
CA ALA A 244 -4.23 4.82 -7.68
C ALA A 244 -3.79 5.45 -9.01
N GLU A 245 -2.49 5.47 -9.29
CA GLU A 245 -1.95 6.01 -10.54
C GLU A 245 -2.40 5.23 -11.78
N ARG A 246 -2.75 3.94 -11.60
CA ARG A 246 -3.23 3.05 -12.67
C ARG A 246 -4.74 2.99 -12.79
N LEU A 247 -5.47 3.58 -11.86
CA LEU A 247 -6.93 3.61 -11.88
C LEU A 247 -7.43 4.73 -12.80
N ALA A 248 -8.57 4.49 -13.47
CA ALA A 248 -9.26 5.51 -14.24
C ALA A 248 -9.62 6.73 -13.36
N PRO A 249 -9.59 7.97 -13.90
CA PRO A 249 -9.89 9.18 -13.13
C PRO A 249 -11.26 9.16 -12.45
N GLU A 250 -12.27 8.57 -13.11
CA GLU A 250 -13.65 8.43 -12.61
C GLU A 250 -13.70 7.54 -11.38
N LEU A 251 -13.01 6.38 -11.44
CA LEU A 251 -12.93 5.44 -10.32
C LEU A 251 -12.20 6.06 -9.13
N ARG A 252 -11.09 6.79 -9.36
CA ARG A 252 -10.38 7.52 -8.30
C ARG A 252 -11.28 8.53 -7.60
N ARG A 253 -12.11 9.25 -8.37
CA ARG A 253 -13.07 10.22 -7.82
C ARG A 253 -14.12 9.50 -6.97
N ALA A 254 -14.70 8.41 -7.47
CA ALA A 254 -15.69 7.62 -6.73
C ALA A 254 -15.11 7.08 -5.41
N LEU A 255 -13.86 6.59 -5.42
CA LEU A 255 -13.15 6.14 -4.20
C LEU A 255 -12.97 7.28 -3.19
N LEU A 256 -12.59 8.49 -3.64
CA LEU A 256 -12.46 9.66 -2.79
C LEU A 256 -13.80 10.10 -2.17
N GLU A 257 -14.88 9.97 -2.90
CA GLU A 257 -16.23 10.34 -2.43
C GLU A 257 -16.76 9.31 -1.43
N ARG A 258 -16.54 8.02 -1.68
CA ARG A 258 -17.13 6.92 -0.91
C ARG A 258 -16.33 6.53 0.34
N PHE A 259 -15.00 6.38 0.25
CA PHE A 259 -14.17 5.78 1.30
C PHE A 259 -13.41 6.81 2.12
N GLY A 260 -13.60 6.77 3.45
CA GLY A 260 -13.00 7.72 4.39
C GLY A 260 -11.49 7.58 4.49
N TRP A 261 -10.99 6.35 4.51
CA TRP A 261 -9.55 6.08 4.62
C TRP A 261 -8.82 6.49 3.34
N TRP A 262 -9.42 6.25 2.17
CA TRP A 262 -8.91 6.71 0.89
C TRP A 262 -8.82 8.25 0.83
N ARG A 263 -9.88 8.94 1.23
CA ARG A 263 -9.97 10.40 1.23
C ARG A 263 -8.93 11.04 2.16
N SER A 264 -8.74 10.48 3.35
CA SER A 264 -7.79 10.99 4.34
C SER A 264 -6.35 10.87 3.87
N SER A 265 -6.00 9.76 3.21
CA SER A 265 -4.68 9.55 2.61
C SER A 265 -4.44 10.49 1.43
N ALA A 266 -5.42 10.69 0.56
CA ALA A 266 -5.30 11.55 -0.63
C ALA A 266 -5.11 13.05 -0.29
N ARG A 267 -5.59 13.52 0.86
CA ARG A 267 -5.38 14.91 1.32
C ARG A 267 -3.91 15.26 1.57
N ARG A 268 -3.04 14.28 1.73
CA ARG A 268 -1.59 14.46 1.96
C ARG A 268 -0.80 14.66 0.66
N GLY A 269 -1.45 14.60 -0.50
CA GLY A 269 -0.84 14.82 -1.81
C GLY A 269 -0.79 13.57 -2.69
N PHE A 270 -0.38 13.76 -3.94
CA PHE A 270 -0.42 12.70 -4.97
C PHE A 270 0.41 11.45 -4.62
N GLY A 271 1.55 11.62 -3.97
CA GLY A 271 2.42 10.51 -3.54
C GLY A 271 1.85 9.64 -2.41
N HIS A 272 0.72 10.04 -1.81
CA HIS A 272 0.03 9.33 -0.73
C HIS A 272 -1.28 8.66 -1.19
N LEU A 273 -1.55 8.62 -2.49
CA LEU A 273 -2.74 7.94 -3.02
C LEU A 273 -2.67 6.43 -2.76
N PRO A 274 -3.73 5.84 -2.17
CA PRO A 274 -3.74 4.45 -1.77
C PRO A 274 -3.78 3.47 -2.94
N ASP A 275 -3.57 2.19 -2.61
CA ASP A 275 -3.99 1.06 -3.43
C ASP A 275 -5.50 0.81 -3.23
N ILE A 276 -6.21 0.28 -4.24
CA ILE A 276 -7.65 -0.03 -4.14
C ILE A 276 -7.94 -1.05 -3.02
N ALA A 277 -6.97 -1.88 -2.67
CA ALA A 277 -7.06 -2.83 -1.55
C ALA A 277 -7.43 -2.15 -0.21
N VAL A 278 -7.07 -0.87 -0.01
CA VAL A 278 -7.48 -0.09 1.19
C VAL A 278 -8.99 0.13 1.21
N ALA A 279 -9.61 0.39 0.06
CA ALA A 279 -11.07 0.53 -0.03
C ALA A 279 -11.79 -0.81 0.22
N PHE A 280 -11.24 -1.92 -0.28
CA PHE A 280 -11.75 -3.26 0.04
C PHE A 280 -11.63 -3.61 1.52
N LEU A 281 -10.54 -3.23 2.18
CA LEU A 281 -10.36 -3.44 3.63
C LEU A 281 -11.40 -2.63 4.44
N GLU A 282 -11.60 -1.34 4.11
CA GLU A 282 -12.64 -0.51 4.73
C GLU A 282 -14.03 -1.12 4.49
N ARG A 283 -14.32 -1.55 3.25
CA ARG A 283 -15.60 -2.18 2.89
C ARG A 283 -15.82 -3.52 3.58
N ALA A 284 -14.79 -4.36 3.69
CA ALA A 284 -14.88 -5.64 4.40
C ALA A 284 -15.29 -5.45 5.87
N LEU A 285 -14.71 -4.46 6.55
CA LEU A 285 -15.11 -4.12 7.92
C LEU A 285 -16.54 -3.58 7.99
N GLU A 286 -16.98 -2.77 7.02
CA GLU A 286 -18.39 -2.32 6.95
C GLU A 286 -19.34 -3.50 6.86
N LEU A 287 -19.06 -4.48 5.97
CA LEU A 287 -19.91 -5.63 5.69
C LEU A 287 -19.89 -6.70 6.79
N THR A 288 -18.87 -6.68 7.65
CA THR A 288 -18.75 -7.61 8.78
C THR A 288 -19.60 -7.15 9.95
N ARG A 289 -20.31 -8.07 10.63
CA ARG A 289 -21.02 -7.78 11.88
C ARG A 289 -20.05 -7.49 13.02
N THR A 290 -20.51 -6.82 14.07
CA THR A 290 -19.73 -6.65 15.32
C THR A 290 -19.34 -8.01 15.88
N GLY A 291 -18.09 -8.17 16.31
CA GLY A 291 -17.50 -9.43 16.74
C GLY A 291 -17.19 -10.43 15.63
N GLY A 292 -17.51 -10.11 14.37
CA GLY A 292 -17.16 -10.92 13.20
C GLY A 292 -15.70 -10.75 12.77
N ALA A 293 -15.23 -11.61 11.87
CA ALA A 293 -13.84 -11.68 11.43
C ALA A 293 -13.65 -11.15 10.00
N VAL A 294 -12.50 -10.55 9.74
CA VAL A 294 -12.03 -10.18 8.39
C VAL A 294 -10.68 -10.82 8.16
N GLY A 295 -10.56 -11.64 7.11
CA GLY A 295 -9.32 -12.30 6.70
C GLY A 295 -8.96 -11.94 5.26
N LEU A 296 -8.04 -10.99 5.04
CA LEU A 296 -7.69 -10.53 3.71
C LEU A 296 -6.20 -10.72 3.40
N LEU A 297 -5.93 -11.07 2.15
CA LEU A 297 -4.59 -11.01 1.58
C LEU A 297 -4.40 -9.63 0.96
N LEU A 298 -3.45 -8.84 1.49
CA LEU A 298 -3.28 -7.43 1.16
C LEU A 298 -1.84 -7.15 0.71
N PRO A 299 -1.58 -6.06 -0.03
CA PRO A 299 -0.20 -5.64 -0.29
C PRO A 299 0.52 -5.29 1.02
N SER A 300 1.70 -5.85 1.26
CA SER A 300 2.49 -5.60 2.49
C SER A 300 2.76 -4.11 2.75
N LYS A 301 2.76 -3.31 1.69
CA LYS A 301 2.88 -1.84 1.78
C LYS A 301 1.79 -1.15 2.59
N ILE A 302 0.65 -1.79 2.85
CA ILE A 302 -0.34 -1.26 3.80
C ILE A 302 0.26 -1.10 5.19
N ALA A 303 1.16 -1.99 5.60
CA ALA A 303 1.83 -1.93 6.90
C ALA A 303 2.93 -0.85 6.96
N SER A 304 3.61 -0.52 5.85
CA SER A 304 4.80 0.35 5.83
C SER A 304 4.60 1.70 5.13
N ALA A 305 3.86 1.74 4.02
CA ALA A 305 3.76 2.94 3.20
C ALA A 305 2.86 4.01 3.83
N SER A 306 3.14 5.26 3.47
CA SER A 306 2.41 6.45 3.96
C SER A 306 0.92 6.43 3.60
N TYR A 307 0.54 5.85 2.47
CA TYR A 307 -0.87 5.75 2.09
C TYR A 307 -1.69 4.83 3.01
N GLY A 308 -1.06 3.87 3.69
CA GLY A 308 -1.71 2.96 4.65
C GLY A 308 -1.93 3.56 6.04
N GLU A 309 -1.39 4.73 6.34
CA GLU A 309 -1.38 5.29 7.69
C GLU A 309 -2.77 5.46 8.30
N THR A 310 -3.74 5.97 7.54
CA THR A 310 -5.13 6.11 8.02
C THR A 310 -5.74 4.75 8.34
N ALA A 311 -5.57 3.76 7.45
CA ALA A 311 -6.05 2.40 7.70
C ALA A 311 -5.41 1.79 8.95
N ARG A 312 -4.07 1.89 9.09
CA ARG A 312 -3.35 1.41 10.28
C ARG A 312 -3.85 2.04 11.58
N ALA A 313 -4.08 3.35 11.57
CA ALA A 313 -4.56 4.07 12.75
C ALA A 313 -5.96 3.59 13.19
N HIS A 314 -6.88 3.36 12.25
CA HIS A 314 -8.19 2.80 12.53
C HIS A 314 -8.11 1.34 13.00
N LEU A 315 -7.38 0.49 12.28
CA LEU A 315 -7.23 -0.92 12.64
C LEU A 315 -6.65 -1.10 14.05
N ALA A 316 -5.61 -0.34 14.39
CA ALA A 316 -4.96 -0.45 15.70
C ALA A 316 -5.86 -0.03 16.88
N ARG A 317 -6.86 0.82 16.65
CA ARG A 317 -7.74 1.36 17.69
C ARG A 317 -9.12 0.71 17.75
N GLU A 318 -9.69 0.39 16.58
CA GLU A 318 -11.09 0.01 16.44
C GLU A 318 -11.30 -1.47 16.11
N SER A 319 -10.23 -2.19 15.75
CA SER A 319 -10.25 -3.61 15.43
C SER A 319 -9.23 -4.38 16.24
N THR A 320 -9.56 -5.59 16.65
CA THR A 320 -8.61 -6.53 17.25
C THR A 320 -7.85 -7.23 16.12
N ILE A 321 -6.54 -6.98 16.01
CA ILE A 321 -5.67 -7.62 15.03
C ILE A 321 -5.23 -8.97 15.62
N ALA A 322 -5.80 -10.07 15.11
CA ALA A 322 -5.50 -11.40 15.64
C ALA A 322 -4.19 -11.95 15.05
N TYR A 323 -3.96 -11.71 13.75
CA TYR A 323 -2.86 -12.34 13.03
C TYR A 323 -2.37 -11.47 11.87
N LEU A 324 -1.05 -11.41 11.70
CA LEU A 324 -0.37 -10.84 10.56
C LEU A 324 0.67 -11.84 10.07
N HIS A 325 0.52 -12.31 8.84
CA HIS A 325 1.49 -13.19 8.19
C HIS A 325 2.04 -12.54 6.93
N ARG A 326 3.34 -12.35 6.89
CA ARG A 326 4.03 -11.91 5.68
C ARG A 326 4.38 -13.13 4.85
N VAL A 327 3.75 -13.25 3.68
CA VAL A 327 4.05 -14.36 2.78
C VAL A 327 5.49 -14.25 2.28
N PRO A 328 6.30 -15.31 2.45
CA PRO A 328 7.70 -15.31 2.01
C PRO A 328 7.84 -15.07 0.51
N PRO A 329 8.96 -14.48 0.04
CA PRO A 329 9.19 -14.19 -1.38
C PRO A 329 9.05 -15.40 -2.30
N GLU A 330 9.44 -16.56 -1.84
CA GLU A 330 9.38 -17.83 -2.58
C GLU A 330 7.94 -18.26 -2.82
N GLU A 331 7.08 -18.13 -1.82
CA GLU A 331 5.64 -18.40 -1.94
C GLU A 331 4.92 -17.29 -2.71
N ALA A 332 5.32 -16.03 -2.52
CA ALA A 332 4.77 -14.89 -3.25
C ALA A 332 5.05 -14.96 -4.76
N ALA A 333 6.15 -15.56 -5.18
CA ALA A 333 6.48 -15.76 -6.60
C ALA A 333 5.42 -16.60 -7.33
N ALA A 334 4.75 -17.52 -6.65
CA ALA A 334 3.65 -18.32 -7.20
C ALA A 334 2.42 -17.47 -7.58
N PHE A 335 2.26 -16.29 -6.99
CA PHE A 335 1.16 -15.36 -7.31
C PHE A 335 1.49 -14.39 -8.46
N GLY A 336 2.68 -14.46 -9.06
CA GLY A 336 3.11 -13.53 -10.12
C GLY A 336 3.15 -12.06 -9.70
N ALA A 337 3.03 -11.77 -8.41
CA ALA A 337 2.93 -10.42 -7.88
C ALA A 337 4.30 -9.73 -7.78
N THR A 338 4.37 -8.47 -8.17
CA THR A 338 5.55 -7.59 -7.97
C THR A 338 5.63 -7.01 -6.55
N THR A 339 4.61 -7.24 -5.73
CA THR A 339 4.48 -6.75 -4.34
C THR A 339 4.24 -7.96 -3.43
N TYR A 340 4.96 -8.04 -2.32
CA TYR A 340 4.80 -9.12 -1.36
C TYR A 340 3.44 -9.00 -0.64
N PRO A 341 2.70 -10.12 -0.47
CA PRO A 341 1.44 -10.13 0.26
C PRO A 341 1.66 -10.17 1.77
N VAL A 342 0.67 -9.63 2.49
CA VAL A 342 0.47 -9.85 3.92
C VAL A 342 -0.94 -10.40 4.13
N ALA A 343 -1.07 -11.55 4.78
CA ALA A 343 -2.35 -12.05 5.26
C ALA A 343 -2.65 -11.38 6.60
N MET A 344 -3.84 -10.78 6.70
CA MET A 344 -4.28 -10.06 7.89
C MET A 344 -5.60 -10.63 8.38
N ILE A 345 -5.65 -11.04 9.65
CA ILE A 345 -6.88 -11.48 10.30
C ILE A 345 -7.23 -10.48 11.39
N LEU A 346 -8.43 -9.92 11.27
CA LEU A 346 -8.98 -8.91 12.14
C LEU A 346 -10.29 -9.41 12.76
N LYS A 347 -10.64 -8.91 13.93
CA LYS A 347 -11.96 -9.03 14.52
C LYS A 347 -12.57 -7.64 14.66
N LYS A 348 -13.81 -7.46 14.23
CA LYS A 348 -14.52 -6.16 14.29
C LYS A 348 -15.00 -5.89 15.71
N GLU A 349 -14.05 -5.65 16.58
CA GLU A 349 -14.26 -5.20 17.96
C GLU A 349 -12.98 -4.50 18.46
N PRO A 350 -13.08 -3.50 19.33
CA PRO A 350 -11.91 -2.84 19.90
C PRO A 350 -11.00 -3.84 20.62
N PRO A 351 -9.67 -3.68 20.54
CA PRO A 351 -8.74 -4.58 21.20
C PRO A 351 -8.79 -4.41 22.72
N ARG A 352 -8.65 -5.51 23.44
CA ARG A 352 -8.41 -5.50 24.90
C ARG A 352 -7.06 -4.85 25.20
N ARG A 353 -6.89 -4.26 26.38
CA ARG A 353 -5.71 -3.48 26.76
C ARG A 353 -4.39 -4.24 26.57
N GLU A 354 -4.36 -5.54 26.79
CA GLU A 354 -3.14 -6.37 26.71
C GLU A 354 -3.17 -7.33 25.52
N HIS A 355 -3.96 -7.02 24.48
CA HIS A 355 -4.07 -7.90 23.34
C HIS A 355 -2.73 -8.06 22.61
N LEU A 356 -2.35 -9.32 22.35
CA LEU A 356 -1.16 -9.69 21.61
C LEU A 356 -1.53 -10.08 20.18
N VAL A 357 -0.92 -9.42 19.21
CA VAL A 357 -0.99 -9.75 17.79
C VAL A 357 0.00 -10.86 17.52
N ARG A 358 -0.45 -11.96 16.93
CA ARG A 358 0.43 -13.01 16.43
C ARG A 358 1.03 -12.58 15.09
N LEU A 359 2.36 -12.52 15.04
CA LEU A 359 3.14 -12.26 13.84
C LEU A 359 3.80 -13.55 13.35
N ASP A 360 3.66 -13.84 12.07
CA ASP A 360 4.29 -14.98 11.43
C ASP A 360 4.99 -14.48 10.17
N PHE A 361 6.29 -14.16 10.30
CA PHE A 361 7.13 -13.65 9.22
C PHE A 361 8.22 -14.64 8.81
N ASP A 362 8.40 -15.70 9.63
CA ASP A 362 9.37 -16.77 9.40
C ASP A 362 8.71 -18.12 9.62
N ARG A 363 9.09 -19.12 8.82
CA ARG A 363 8.54 -20.49 8.88
C ARG A 363 8.69 -21.18 10.25
N HIS A 364 9.44 -20.60 11.19
CA HIS A 364 9.89 -21.34 12.39
C HIS A 364 9.50 -20.74 13.74
N LYS A 365 9.07 -19.48 13.85
CA LYS A 365 8.67 -18.90 15.15
C LYS A 365 7.63 -17.81 15.00
N ALA A 366 6.40 -18.08 15.42
CA ALA A 366 5.42 -17.03 15.61
C ALA A 366 5.89 -16.08 16.73
N LYS A 367 5.92 -14.78 16.45
CA LYS A 367 6.24 -13.71 17.41
C LYS A 367 4.95 -13.08 17.91
N LEU A 368 4.94 -12.59 19.13
CA LEU A 368 3.81 -11.89 19.72
C LEU A 368 4.19 -10.42 19.96
N VAL A 369 3.30 -9.51 19.55
CA VAL A 369 3.50 -8.06 19.71
C VAL A 369 2.25 -7.46 20.34
N ARG A 370 2.42 -6.58 21.33
CA ARG A 370 1.29 -5.84 21.90
C ARG A 370 0.65 -4.95 20.84
N GLN A 371 -0.65 -5.06 20.64
CA GLN A 371 -1.35 -4.24 19.66
C GLN A 371 -1.25 -2.74 19.97
N GLU A 372 -1.13 -2.37 21.23
CA GLU A 372 -0.92 -0.98 21.64
C GLU A 372 0.31 -0.34 20.97
N ALA A 373 1.37 -1.09 20.75
CA ALA A 373 2.57 -0.64 20.06
C ALA A 373 2.32 -0.27 18.58
N LEU A 374 1.26 -0.81 17.97
CA LEU A 374 0.85 -0.49 16.59
C LEU A 374 0.03 0.80 16.49
N ARG A 375 -0.33 1.45 17.60
CA ARG A 375 -1.04 2.74 17.64
C ARG A 375 -0.15 3.93 17.35
N ALA A 376 1.17 3.75 17.43
CA ALA A 376 2.14 4.80 17.10
C ALA A 376 1.99 5.25 15.64
N PRO A 377 2.10 6.56 15.36
CA PRO A 377 2.07 7.06 13.99
C PRO A 377 3.24 6.49 13.17
N GLY A 378 3.01 6.32 11.87
CA GLY A 378 4.03 5.83 10.95
C GLY A 378 3.87 4.36 10.54
N PRO A 379 4.91 3.72 10.03
CA PRO A 379 4.92 2.31 9.68
C PRO A 379 4.73 1.41 10.90
N TRP A 380 4.04 0.28 10.72
CA TRP A 380 4.04 -0.75 11.75
C TRP A 380 5.42 -1.43 11.82
N ILE A 381 6.07 -1.27 12.93
CA ILE A 381 7.32 -1.98 13.25
C ILE A 381 6.92 -3.32 13.88
N LEU A 382 6.95 -4.36 13.04
CA LEU A 382 6.43 -5.68 13.37
C LEU A 382 7.56 -6.57 13.92
N VAL A 383 8.06 -6.21 15.11
CA VAL A 383 9.14 -6.92 15.82
C VAL A 383 8.78 -7.09 17.29
N GLU A 384 9.41 -8.03 17.97
CA GLU A 384 9.25 -8.26 19.42
C GLU A 384 9.54 -7.00 20.25
N ASP A 385 8.98 -6.93 21.44
CA ASP A 385 9.13 -5.75 22.32
C ASP A 385 10.60 -5.46 22.65
N ARG A 386 11.46 -6.49 22.84
CA ARG A 386 12.89 -6.33 23.07
C ARG A 386 13.59 -5.66 21.86
N SER A 387 13.31 -6.14 20.66
CA SER A 387 13.87 -5.56 19.42
C SER A 387 13.34 -4.14 19.17
N ARG A 388 12.08 -3.89 19.53
CA ARG A 388 11.48 -2.55 19.45
C ARG A 388 12.17 -1.58 20.40
N ALA A 389 12.36 -1.96 21.67
CA ALA A 389 13.07 -1.14 22.64
C ALA A 389 14.50 -0.82 22.18
N ALA A 390 15.23 -1.81 21.63
CA ALA A 390 16.56 -1.63 21.08
C ALA A 390 16.60 -0.66 19.87
N LEU A 391 15.59 -0.73 18.98
CA LEU A 391 15.45 0.21 17.86
C LEU A 391 15.15 1.64 18.33
N GLU A 392 14.32 1.81 19.35
CA GLU A 392 14.05 3.14 19.92
C GLU A 392 15.28 3.68 20.66
N GLU A 393 16.03 2.84 21.39
CA GLU A 393 17.32 3.22 21.99
C GLU A 393 18.29 3.67 20.90
N PHE A 394 18.45 2.92 19.80
CA PHE A 394 19.29 3.30 18.67
C PHE A 394 18.86 4.64 18.06
N LYS A 395 17.58 4.84 17.77
CA LYS A 395 17.09 6.09 17.16
C LYS A 395 17.26 7.30 18.09
N SER A 396 17.13 7.10 19.40
CA SER A 396 17.24 8.18 20.40
C SER A 396 18.67 8.44 20.88
N SER A 397 19.65 7.62 20.50
CA SER A 397 21.04 7.73 20.93
C SER A 397 21.84 8.90 20.32
N GLY A 398 21.24 9.65 19.41
CA GLY A 398 21.81 10.81 18.76
C GLY A 398 20.75 11.72 18.17
N ARG A 399 21.18 12.76 17.47
CA ARG A 399 20.25 13.63 16.74
C ARG A 399 19.84 12.97 15.42
N PRO A 400 18.54 12.95 15.06
CA PRO A 400 18.11 12.40 13.76
C PRO A 400 18.84 13.05 12.58
N LEU A 401 19.28 12.27 11.60
CA LEU A 401 19.92 12.81 10.39
C LEU A 401 19.05 13.85 9.68
N ALA A 402 17.72 13.68 9.72
CA ALA A 402 16.79 14.64 9.13
C ALA A 402 16.91 16.06 9.73
N GLU A 403 17.34 16.19 10.99
CA GLU A 403 17.53 17.47 11.67
C GLU A 403 18.92 18.06 11.42
N VAL A 404 19.95 17.21 11.35
CA VAL A 404 21.35 17.64 11.20
C VAL A 404 21.69 17.92 9.74
N ALA A 405 21.29 17.03 8.85
CA ALA A 405 21.56 17.09 7.41
C ALA A 405 20.39 16.46 6.64
N PRO A 406 19.33 17.22 6.31
CA PRO A 406 18.13 16.69 5.69
C PRO A 406 18.41 15.90 4.40
N PRO A 407 18.02 14.62 4.33
CA PRO A 407 18.19 13.79 3.14
C PRO A 407 17.43 14.33 1.93
N ALA A 408 18.10 14.42 0.79
CA ALA A 408 17.50 14.79 -0.49
C ALA A 408 17.83 13.77 -1.56
N LEU A 409 16.92 13.61 -2.53
CA LEU A 409 17.20 12.76 -3.71
C LEU A 409 18.27 13.44 -4.57
N GLY A 410 19.17 12.66 -5.14
CA GLY A 410 20.23 13.15 -6.00
C GLY A 410 19.73 13.86 -7.27
N VAL A 411 20.67 14.32 -8.08
CA VAL A 411 20.43 15.13 -9.28
C VAL A 411 19.45 14.46 -10.23
N LYS A 412 18.46 15.24 -10.71
CA LYS A 412 17.47 14.83 -11.70
C LYS A 412 17.79 15.51 -13.03
N THR A 413 18.09 14.75 -14.06
CA THR A 413 18.30 15.27 -15.42
C THR A 413 16.97 15.36 -16.20
N GLY A 414 16.03 14.47 -15.92
CA GLY A 414 14.80 14.28 -16.68
C GLY A 414 15.02 13.69 -18.09
N ALA A 415 16.27 13.45 -18.47
CA ALA A 415 16.67 12.84 -19.75
C ALA A 415 18.08 12.22 -19.60
N ASP A 416 18.19 11.20 -18.73
CA ASP A 416 19.49 10.58 -18.39
C ASP A 416 20.29 10.15 -19.64
N GLY A 417 19.63 9.62 -20.67
CA GLY A 417 20.31 9.22 -21.90
C GLY A 417 21.06 10.36 -22.59
N VAL A 418 20.57 11.61 -22.46
CA VAL A 418 21.20 12.78 -23.08
C VAL A 418 22.31 13.38 -22.20
N PHE A 419 22.14 13.32 -20.87
CA PHE A 419 23.07 14.00 -19.96
C PHE A 419 24.11 13.08 -19.32
N VAL A 420 23.89 11.76 -19.26
CA VAL A 420 24.75 10.83 -18.53
C VAL A 420 25.33 9.78 -19.49
N GLY A 421 26.65 9.76 -19.61
CA GLY A 421 27.33 8.89 -20.51
C GLY A 421 28.62 8.27 -20.01
N ARG A 422 29.36 7.63 -20.88
CA ARG A 422 30.67 7.03 -20.59
C ARG A 422 31.75 7.89 -21.20
N LEU A 423 32.70 8.35 -20.37
CA LEU A 423 33.90 9.01 -20.86
C LEU A 423 34.76 7.99 -21.63
N LEU A 424 35.15 8.30 -22.86
CA LEU A 424 35.99 7.45 -23.69
C LEU A 424 37.44 7.90 -23.66
N ARG A 425 37.66 9.20 -23.89
CA ARG A 425 38.99 9.83 -23.85
C ARG A 425 38.86 11.31 -23.55
N THR A 426 39.95 11.91 -23.10
CA THR A 426 40.09 13.36 -22.94
C THR A 426 41.41 13.76 -23.55
N GLU A 427 41.39 14.75 -24.44
CA GLU A 427 42.55 15.32 -25.10
C GLU A 427 42.45 16.84 -24.92
N ASP A 428 43.40 17.44 -24.25
CA ASP A 428 43.42 18.86 -23.88
C ASP A 428 42.13 19.30 -23.18
N GLN A 429 41.34 20.15 -23.85
CA GLN A 429 40.07 20.68 -23.30
C GLN A 429 38.82 19.99 -23.88
N ILE A 430 38.98 18.97 -24.70
CA ILE A 430 37.91 18.24 -25.39
C ILE A 430 37.85 16.82 -24.86
N ALA A 431 36.65 16.34 -24.58
CA ALA A 431 36.40 14.96 -24.17
C ALA A 431 35.47 14.27 -25.17
N ALA A 432 35.83 13.06 -25.59
CA ALA A 432 34.93 12.16 -26.31
C ALA A 432 34.11 11.36 -25.32
N VAL A 433 32.78 11.43 -25.41
CA VAL A 433 31.82 10.81 -24.49
C VAL A 433 30.76 10.05 -25.28
N GLU A 434 30.41 8.87 -24.85
CA GLU A 434 29.25 8.12 -25.34
C GLU A 434 27.98 8.60 -24.67
N LEU A 435 27.13 9.36 -25.39
CA LEU A 435 25.85 9.91 -24.93
C LEU A 435 24.75 9.61 -25.94
N ALA A 436 23.53 9.31 -25.51
CA ALA A 436 22.38 8.99 -26.37
C ALA A 436 22.66 7.91 -27.44
N GLY A 437 23.62 7.01 -27.19
CA GLY A 437 24.02 5.95 -28.14
C GLY A 437 24.98 6.40 -29.23
N GLU A 438 25.50 7.64 -29.18
CA GLU A 438 26.50 8.17 -30.13
C GLU A 438 27.75 8.67 -29.38
N THR A 439 28.89 8.66 -30.07
CA THR A 439 30.12 9.28 -29.56
C THR A 439 30.10 10.76 -29.93
N VAL A 440 30.18 11.62 -28.91
CA VAL A 440 30.16 13.07 -29.09
C VAL A 440 31.38 13.71 -28.42
N GLU A 441 31.89 14.76 -29.05
CA GLU A 441 32.92 15.61 -28.48
C GLU A 441 32.28 16.77 -27.72
N LEU A 442 32.75 16.99 -26.47
CA LEU A 442 32.27 18.03 -25.57
C LEU A 442 33.44 18.73 -24.92
N GLU A 443 33.22 19.95 -24.46
CA GLU A 443 34.17 20.66 -23.63
C GLU A 443 34.36 19.91 -22.30
N ALA A 444 35.60 19.45 -22.04
CA ALA A 444 35.91 18.57 -20.89
C ALA A 444 35.53 19.17 -19.52
N TYR A 445 35.61 20.51 -19.37
CA TYR A 445 35.27 21.19 -18.12
C TYR A 445 33.77 21.15 -17.78
N LEU A 446 32.89 20.81 -18.74
CA LEU A 446 31.46 20.60 -18.49
C LEU A 446 31.16 19.22 -17.96
N LEU A 447 32.11 18.31 -17.95
CA LEU A 447 31.89 16.96 -17.47
C LEU A 447 32.19 16.84 -15.99
N ARG A 448 31.31 16.15 -15.26
CA ARG A 448 31.48 15.78 -13.85
C ARG A 448 31.32 14.29 -13.67
N PRO A 449 32.13 13.64 -12.82
CA PRO A 449 31.87 12.26 -12.45
C PRO A 449 30.44 12.10 -11.91
N ALA A 450 29.69 11.09 -12.36
CA ALA A 450 28.31 10.83 -11.99
C ALA A 450 28.22 9.55 -11.19
N LEU A 451 27.64 9.61 -9.99
CA LEU A 451 27.44 8.48 -9.11
C LEU A 451 26.01 7.95 -9.22
N ARG A 452 25.91 6.65 -9.42
CA ARG A 452 24.67 5.87 -9.32
C ARG A 452 24.72 4.99 -8.08
N GLY A 453 23.58 4.52 -7.59
CA GLY A 453 23.54 3.64 -6.42
C GLY A 453 24.44 2.40 -6.53
N ARG A 454 24.59 1.84 -7.74
CA ARG A 454 25.47 0.71 -8.01
C ARG A 454 26.98 1.02 -7.94
N ASP A 455 27.36 2.29 -8.01
CA ASP A 455 28.76 2.76 -7.95
C ASP A 455 29.21 2.96 -6.50
N LEU A 456 28.32 2.75 -5.53
CA LEU A 456 28.56 2.93 -4.11
C LEU A 456 28.85 1.59 -3.41
N ARG A 457 29.83 1.61 -2.55
CA ARG A 457 30.16 0.57 -1.57
C ARG A 457 30.36 1.25 -0.20
N PRO A 458 30.30 0.55 0.92
CA PRO A 458 30.68 1.13 2.20
C PRO A 458 32.02 1.84 2.11
N PHE A 459 32.07 3.12 2.46
CA PHE A 459 33.24 4.00 2.44
C PHE A 459 33.88 4.27 1.08
N ARG A 460 33.34 3.75 -0.04
CA ARG A 460 33.96 3.88 -1.37
C ARG A 460 32.93 4.23 -2.45
N ALA A 461 33.30 5.15 -3.34
CA ALA A 461 32.54 5.53 -4.51
C ALA A 461 33.40 5.42 -5.78
N ASP A 462 32.98 4.60 -6.74
CA ASP A 462 33.67 4.38 -8.01
C ASP A 462 32.78 4.85 -9.17
N PRO A 463 32.80 6.14 -9.57
CA PRO A 463 31.94 6.67 -10.60
C PRO A 463 32.28 6.06 -11.97
N SER A 464 31.33 5.33 -12.55
CA SER A 464 31.48 4.66 -13.85
C SER A 464 31.00 5.51 -15.03
N LYS A 465 30.41 6.67 -14.76
CA LYS A 465 29.78 7.55 -15.74
C LYS A 465 30.18 9.01 -15.51
N VAL A 466 29.94 9.83 -16.52
CA VAL A 466 30.06 11.30 -16.44
C VAL A 466 28.71 11.95 -16.72
N LEU A 467 28.49 13.10 -16.11
CA LEU A 467 27.33 13.96 -16.29
C LEU A 467 27.75 15.22 -17.08
N LEU A 468 27.03 15.52 -18.12
CA LEU A 468 27.13 16.83 -18.80
C LEU A 468 26.50 17.89 -17.88
N TYR A 469 27.35 18.71 -17.25
CA TYR A 469 26.99 19.68 -16.21
C TYR A 469 27.15 21.10 -16.75
N ALA A 470 26.19 21.60 -17.51
CA ALA A 470 26.18 22.95 -18.09
C ALA A 470 25.69 24.01 -17.09
N HIS A 471 26.30 24.04 -15.89
CA HIS A 471 25.95 24.92 -14.80
C HIS A 471 27.18 25.57 -14.17
N ARG A 472 26.97 26.72 -13.53
CA ARG A 472 27.98 27.37 -12.69
C ARG A 472 28.22 26.57 -11.39
N PRO A 473 29.31 26.81 -10.66
CA PRO A 473 29.56 26.19 -9.35
C PRO A 473 28.41 26.37 -8.34
N SER A 474 27.66 27.47 -8.46
CA SER A 474 26.46 27.76 -7.66
C SER A 474 25.26 26.85 -7.93
N GLY A 475 25.29 26.08 -9.03
CA GLY A 475 24.18 25.26 -9.50
C GLY A 475 23.19 25.98 -10.43
N THR A 476 23.44 27.25 -10.78
CA THR A 476 22.63 27.95 -11.80
C THR A 476 23.06 27.52 -13.19
N PRO A 477 22.12 27.31 -14.15
CA PRO A 477 22.46 27.01 -15.52
C PRO A 477 23.37 28.11 -16.14
N LEU A 478 24.25 27.75 -17.04
CA LEU A 478 25.03 28.71 -17.81
C LEU A 478 24.10 29.56 -18.67
N ASP A 479 24.40 30.83 -18.86
CA ASP A 479 23.60 31.73 -19.70
C ASP A 479 23.73 31.36 -21.18
N ARG A 480 24.92 30.92 -21.59
CA ARG A 480 25.22 30.45 -22.93
C ARG A 480 26.02 29.15 -22.86
N LEU A 481 25.71 28.24 -23.76
CA LEU A 481 26.48 27.01 -23.92
C LEU A 481 27.72 27.26 -24.82
N PRO A 482 28.82 26.59 -24.50
CA PRO A 482 29.95 26.54 -25.42
C PRO A 482 29.59 25.74 -26.69
N PRO A 483 30.39 25.88 -27.79
CA PRO A 483 29.97 25.44 -29.10
C PRO A 483 29.64 23.94 -29.25
N LEU A 484 30.44 23.05 -28.67
CA LEU A 484 30.22 21.59 -28.79
C LEU A 484 29.00 21.17 -28.02
N ALA A 485 28.88 21.57 -26.75
CA ALA A 485 27.71 21.28 -25.93
C ALA A 485 26.42 21.89 -26.52
N SER A 486 26.51 23.09 -27.09
CA SER A 486 25.37 23.74 -27.77
C SER A 486 24.90 22.91 -28.97
N ARG A 487 25.81 22.50 -29.85
CA ARG A 487 25.49 21.65 -31.01
C ARG A 487 24.84 20.35 -30.61
N TYR A 488 25.39 19.67 -29.62
CA TYR A 488 24.86 18.41 -29.12
C TYR A 488 23.45 18.57 -28.51
N LEU A 489 23.25 19.51 -27.59
CA LEU A 489 21.97 19.67 -26.90
C LEU A 489 20.84 20.20 -27.79
N GLN A 490 21.17 20.98 -28.83
CA GLN A 490 20.17 21.42 -29.82
C GLN A 490 19.59 20.24 -30.64
N LYS A 491 20.38 19.20 -30.91
CA LYS A 491 19.90 17.94 -31.53
C LYS A 491 18.76 17.29 -30.73
N HIS A 492 18.83 17.39 -29.39
CA HIS A 492 17.87 16.79 -28.47
C HIS A 492 16.81 17.77 -27.96
N ARG A 493 16.71 18.98 -28.53
CA ARG A 493 15.79 20.04 -28.09
C ARG A 493 14.35 19.59 -27.92
N PRO A 494 13.72 18.82 -28.83
CA PRO A 494 12.33 18.39 -28.65
C PRO A 494 12.12 17.56 -27.36
N LEU A 495 13.00 16.58 -27.11
CA LEU A 495 12.98 15.74 -25.92
C LEU A 495 13.20 16.57 -24.65
N LEU A 496 14.17 17.49 -24.67
CA LEU A 496 14.53 18.29 -23.51
C LEU A 496 13.46 19.32 -23.15
N ALA A 497 12.79 19.89 -24.15
CA ALA A 497 11.68 20.83 -23.94
C ALA A 497 10.40 20.15 -23.38
N ALA A 498 10.20 18.86 -23.69
CA ALA A 498 9.05 18.10 -23.19
C ALA A 498 9.18 17.65 -21.72
N ARG A 499 10.31 17.90 -21.04
CA ARG A 499 10.50 17.53 -19.63
C ARG A 499 9.57 18.34 -18.72
N ALA A 500 8.90 17.68 -17.81
CA ALA A 500 7.91 18.30 -16.90
C ALA A 500 8.48 19.45 -16.04
N ASP A 501 9.78 19.38 -15.69
CA ASP A 501 10.44 20.38 -14.85
C ASP A 501 11.09 21.52 -15.67
N ALA A 502 10.99 21.50 -17.00
CA ALA A 502 11.73 22.43 -17.89
C ALA A 502 10.95 23.72 -18.23
N ALA A 503 9.69 23.87 -17.82
CA ALA A 503 8.77 24.90 -18.32
C ALA A 503 9.22 26.37 -18.13
N ALA A 504 10.22 26.65 -17.26
CA ALA A 504 10.73 28.01 -17.00
C ALA A 504 12.27 28.05 -16.96
N GLN A 505 12.96 27.02 -17.47
CA GLN A 505 14.40 26.88 -17.40
C GLN A 505 15.01 26.62 -18.78
N PRO A 506 16.30 26.96 -19.01
CA PRO A 506 17.01 26.55 -20.23
C PRO A 506 16.93 25.03 -20.45
N ILE A 507 16.90 24.57 -21.71
CA ILE A 507 16.78 23.14 -22.04
C ILE A 507 17.96 22.28 -21.53
N TRP A 508 19.06 22.88 -21.10
CA TRP A 508 20.20 22.21 -20.47
C TRP A 508 20.14 22.19 -18.95
N ALA A 509 19.10 22.79 -18.31
CA ALA A 509 18.96 22.78 -16.87
C ALA A 509 18.75 21.36 -16.33
N ILE A 510 19.42 21.06 -15.24
CA ILE A 510 19.22 19.86 -14.42
C ILE A 510 18.77 20.29 -13.03
N PHE A 511 18.17 19.40 -12.26
CA PHE A 511 17.38 19.76 -11.08
C PHE A 511 17.91 19.07 -9.81
N ARG A 512 17.51 19.56 -8.62
CA ARG A 512 17.87 19.02 -7.29
C ARG A 512 19.36 19.13 -6.97
N LEU A 513 19.96 20.24 -7.31
CA LEU A 513 21.40 20.45 -7.15
C LEU A 513 21.80 20.86 -5.72
N ARG A 514 20.91 21.47 -4.92
CA ARG A 514 21.25 22.10 -3.64
C ARG A 514 22.06 21.20 -2.71
N ALA A 515 21.55 20.02 -2.38
CA ALA A 515 22.24 19.08 -1.49
C ALA A 515 23.44 18.41 -2.17
N ALA A 516 23.36 18.16 -3.51
CA ALA A 516 24.43 17.56 -4.29
C ALA A 516 25.68 18.48 -4.42
N LEU A 517 25.53 19.78 -4.18
CA LEU A 517 26.59 20.80 -4.24
C LEU A 517 27.11 21.21 -2.86
N GLY A 518 26.63 20.60 -1.78
CA GLY A 518 27.15 20.85 -0.43
C GLY A 518 28.63 20.52 -0.28
N SER A 519 29.30 21.11 0.73
CA SER A 519 30.74 20.95 0.96
C SER A 519 31.08 19.57 1.54
N HIS A 520 30.29 19.09 2.49
CA HIS A 520 30.49 17.83 3.18
C HIS A 520 29.28 16.92 2.94
N ARG A 521 29.38 16.05 1.93
CA ARG A 521 28.25 15.26 1.43
C ARG A 521 28.30 13.83 1.92
N ILE A 522 27.18 13.38 2.45
CA ILE A 522 26.91 11.97 2.74
C ILE A 522 26.07 11.45 1.58
N VAL A 523 26.53 10.40 0.89
CA VAL A 523 25.83 9.83 -0.28
C VAL A 523 25.60 8.35 -0.06
N TRP A 524 24.39 7.88 -0.35
CA TRP A 524 24.03 6.46 -0.28
C TRP A 524 23.08 6.06 -1.40
N ALA A 525 22.99 4.76 -1.69
CA ALA A 525 22.09 4.21 -2.70
C ALA A 525 20.62 4.24 -2.24
N ASP A 526 19.67 4.69 -3.10
CA ASP A 526 18.22 4.61 -2.84
C ASP A 526 17.78 3.15 -2.61
N ILE A 527 18.32 2.22 -3.41
CA ILE A 527 17.96 0.80 -3.35
C ILE A 527 19.23 -0.03 -3.22
N SER A 528 19.35 -0.78 -2.12
CA SER A 528 20.49 -1.68 -1.85
C SER A 528 20.05 -2.84 -0.95
N ARG A 529 20.82 -3.94 -0.92
CA ARG A 529 20.59 -5.03 0.03
C ARG A 529 21.04 -4.66 1.44
N ARG A 530 22.17 -3.95 1.54
CA ARG A 530 22.72 -3.42 2.79
C ARG A 530 22.98 -1.92 2.63
N PRO A 531 22.90 -1.12 3.67
CA PRO A 531 23.32 0.27 3.61
C PRO A 531 24.75 0.39 3.07
N ALA A 532 24.96 1.29 2.14
CA ALA A 532 26.27 1.59 1.58
C ALA A 532 26.38 3.10 1.40
N ALA A 533 27.08 3.74 2.33
CA ALA A 533 27.25 5.17 2.37
C ALA A 533 28.72 5.59 2.25
N VAL A 534 28.95 6.78 1.68
CA VAL A 534 30.26 7.38 1.51
C VAL A 534 30.22 8.86 1.84
N ALA A 535 31.25 9.38 2.48
CA ALA A 535 31.48 10.82 2.60
C ALA A 535 32.28 11.32 1.39
N LEU A 536 31.74 12.29 0.70
CA LEU A 536 32.41 12.95 -0.43
C LEU A 536 32.95 14.29 0.01
N ASP A 537 34.28 14.41 -0.02
CA ASP A 537 34.98 15.68 0.16
C ASP A 537 35.13 16.43 -1.17
N GLU A 538 35.29 17.73 -1.11
CA GLU A 538 35.47 18.55 -2.29
C GLU A 538 36.93 18.79 -2.65
N THR A 539 37.25 18.46 -3.90
CA THR A 539 38.18 19.27 -4.69
C THR A 539 37.37 19.93 -5.82
N PRO A 540 37.58 21.21 -6.15
CA PRO A 540 36.76 21.94 -7.12
C PRO A 540 36.65 21.28 -8.50
N HIS A 541 37.63 20.46 -8.86
CA HIS A 541 37.71 19.83 -10.19
C HIS A 541 37.24 18.36 -10.25
N SER A 542 37.07 17.67 -9.12
CA SER A 542 36.70 16.25 -9.07
C SER A 542 35.33 15.99 -8.44
N ARG A 543 34.45 16.98 -8.43
CA ARG A 543 33.14 16.92 -7.76
C ARG A 543 32.23 15.90 -8.41
N ALA A 544 32.22 14.68 -7.88
CA ALA A 544 31.27 13.67 -8.25
C ALA A 544 29.85 14.07 -7.83
N LEU A 545 28.87 13.93 -8.73
CA LEU A 545 27.48 14.29 -8.49
C LEU A 545 26.60 13.03 -8.37
N PRO A 546 25.92 12.84 -7.23
CA PRO A 546 24.97 11.72 -7.07
C PRO A 546 23.73 11.95 -7.92
N LEU A 547 23.37 10.96 -8.75
CA LEU A 547 22.16 10.98 -9.56
C LEU A 547 20.94 10.52 -8.76
N ASN A 548 19.77 10.55 -9.39
CA ASN A 548 18.47 10.20 -8.81
C ASN A 548 18.30 8.74 -8.29
N THR A 549 19.30 7.90 -8.48
CA THR A 549 19.40 6.57 -7.85
C THR A 549 20.17 6.59 -6.52
N CYS A 550 20.60 7.75 -6.10
CA CYS A 550 21.23 8.02 -4.81
C CYS A 550 20.42 9.05 -4.01
N TYR A 551 20.57 8.99 -2.71
CA TYR A 551 20.25 10.08 -1.80
C TYR A 551 21.53 10.79 -1.37
N VAL A 552 21.38 12.03 -0.98
CA VAL A 552 22.48 12.88 -0.51
C VAL A 552 22.02 13.74 0.66
N ALA A 553 22.87 13.90 1.66
CA ALA A 553 22.71 14.85 2.74
C ALA A 553 23.95 15.74 2.83
N SER A 554 23.77 17.04 3.11
CA SER A 554 24.87 17.99 3.29
C SER A 554 25.10 18.19 4.77
N ALA A 555 26.17 17.61 5.31
CA ALA A 555 26.54 17.73 6.72
C ALA A 555 27.12 19.14 7.01
N PRO A 556 27.02 19.60 8.27
CA PRO A 556 27.56 20.90 8.68
C PRO A 556 29.09 20.98 8.59
N ASP A 557 29.77 19.87 8.82
CA ASP A 557 31.23 19.75 8.77
C ASP A 557 31.67 18.34 8.34
N ARG A 558 32.96 18.19 8.04
CA ARG A 558 33.56 16.93 7.57
C ARG A 558 33.49 15.81 8.59
N GLU A 559 33.70 16.12 9.86
CA GLU A 559 33.71 15.10 10.92
C GLU A 559 32.34 14.54 11.15
N SER A 560 31.30 15.38 11.13
CA SER A 560 29.90 14.97 11.17
C SER A 560 29.55 14.08 9.98
N ALA A 561 30.05 14.38 8.76
CA ALA A 561 29.86 13.52 7.60
C ALA A 561 30.50 12.16 7.78
N LEU A 562 31.76 12.11 8.24
CA LEU A 562 32.51 10.85 8.47
C LEU A 562 31.84 9.99 9.56
N ALA A 563 31.46 10.58 10.69
CA ALA A 563 30.79 9.87 11.78
C ALA A 563 29.43 9.30 11.32
N THR A 564 28.63 10.11 10.58
CA THR A 564 27.34 9.66 10.07
C THR A 564 27.50 8.49 9.08
N VAL A 565 28.49 8.54 8.19
CA VAL A 565 28.77 7.46 7.25
C VAL A 565 29.16 6.16 7.98
N ALA A 566 29.93 6.25 9.05
CA ALA A 566 30.25 5.10 9.89
C ALA A 566 28.98 4.47 10.50
N VAL A 567 28.09 5.30 11.07
CA VAL A 567 26.79 4.82 11.58
C VAL A 567 25.95 4.21 10.46
N MET A 568 25.87 4.84 9.30
CA MET A 568 25.10 4.33 8.16
C MET A 568 25.59 2.97 7.66
N ASN A 569 26.89 2.69 7.74
CA ASN A 569 27.49 1.43 7.31
C ASN A 569 27.52 0.34 8.38
N SER A 570 27.02 0.62 9.61
CA SER A 570 27.00 -0.33 10.72
C SER A 570 25.86 -1.35 10.63
N THR A 571 26.01 -2.45 11.33
CA THR A 571 24.96 -3.46 11.53
C THR A 571 23.74 -2.89 12.23
N TRP A 572 23.87 -1.86 13.06
CA TRP A 572 22.78 -1.20 13.75
C TRP A 572 21.85 -0.48 12.78
N THR A 573 22.38 0.20 11.79
CA THR A 573 21.60 0.79 10.69
C THR A 573 20.99 -0.28 9.80
N GLN A 574 21.68 -1.40 9.56
CA GLN A 574 21.09 -2.52 8.83
C GLN A 574 19.86 -3.07 9.57
N ALA A 575 19.91 -3.20 10.90
CA ALA A 575 18.76 -3.60 11.72
C ALA A 575 17.58 -2.63 11.56
N LEU A 576 17.82 -1.32 11.62
CA LEU A 576 16.78 -0.30 11.38
C LEU A 576 16.18 -0.42 9.98
N VAL A 577 17.03 -0.52 8.95
CA VAL A 577 16.61 -0.63 7.54
C VAL A 577 15.81 -1.91 7.28
N SER A 578 16.19 -3.02 7.92
CA SER A 578 15.51 -4.31 7.73
C SER A 578 14.02 -4.28 8.10
N VAL A 579 13.62 -3.42 9.04
CA VAL A 579 12.24 -3.35 9.56
C VAL A 579 11.48 -2.10 9.13
N THR A 580 12.18 -1.01 8.78
CA THR A 580 11.53 0.28 8.46
C THR A 580 11.51 0.62 6.98
N ALA A 581 12.43 0.03 6.19
CA ALA A 581 12.54 0.31 4.77
C ALA A 581 11.57 -0.53 3.94
N ASP A 582 11.05 0.07 2.87
CA ASP A 582 10.24 -0.66 1.90
C ASP A 582 11.09 -1.71 1.19
N GLU A 583 10.56 -2.92 1.12
CA GLU A 583 11.19 -4.01 0.40
C GLU A 583 11.01 -3.88 -1.11
N ALA A 584 12.09 -4.15 -1.84
CA ALA A 584 12.12 -4.24 -3.30
C ALA A 584 12.47 -5.69 -3.71
N ARG A 585 12.22 -6.02 -4.96
CA ARG A 585 12.44 -7.39 -5.47
C ARG A 585 13.87 -7.89 -5.21
N GLY A 586 14.01 -9.14 -4.80
CA GLY A 586 15.32 -9.80 -4.62
C GLY A 586 16.04 -9.44 -3.31
N GLY A 587 15.32 -9.09 -2.25
CA GLY A 587 15.89 -8.76 -0.94
C GLY A 587 16.47 -7.34 -0.86
N TYR A 588 16.28 -6.53 -1.90
CA TYR A 588 16.69 -5.13 -1.85
C TYR A 588 15.74 -4.30 -0.97
N ARG A 589 16.27 -3.25 -0.36
CA ARG A 589 15.56 -2.31 0.51
C ARG A 589 15.68 -0.89 -0.02
N ARG A 590 14.61 -0.09 0.12
CA ARG A 590 14.63 1.32 -0.26
C ARG A 590 14.97 2.20 0.92
N ILE A 591 16.19 2.76 0.93
CA ILE A 591 16.71 3.63 1.99
C ILE A 591 16.43 5.09 1.59
N ASN A 592 15.15 5.46 1.61
CA ASN A 592 14.71 6.81 1.25
C ASN A 592 14.93 7.84 2.37
N ALA A 593 14.56 9.11 2.11
CA ALA A 593 14.74 10.21 3.05
C ALA A 593 14.10 9.95 4.42
N ARG A 594 12.96 9.27 4.49
CA ARG A 594 12.29 8.93 5.75
C ARG A 594 13.13 7.95 6.58
N VAL A 595 13.56 6.85 5.96
CA VAL A 595 14.34 5.81 6.65
C VAL A 595 15.70 6.34 7.09
N ALA A 596 16.43 6.99 6.17
CA ALA A 596 17.73 7.56 6.49
C ALA A 596 17.63 8.71 7.50
N GLY A 597 16.53 9.46 7.48
CA GLY A 597 16.30 10.57 8.40
C GLY A 597 16.20 10.17 9.87
N GLU A 598 15.83 8.91 10.15
CA GLU A 598 15.77 8.37 11.52
C GLU A 598 17.12 7.88 12.06
N ILE A 599 18.18 7.82 11.23
CA ILE A 599 19.51 7.36 11.64
C ILE A 599 20.11 8.41 12.60
N PRO A 600 20.60 8.00 13.80
CA PRO A 600 21.18 8.91 14.75
C PRO A 600 22.57 9.41 14.32
N VAL A 601 22.79 10.71 14.43
CA VAL A 601 24.10 11.35 14.31
C VAL A 601 24.67 11.46 15.72
N PRO A 602 25.85 10.85 16.02
CA PRO A 602 26.42 10.84 17.36
C PRO A 602 26.75 12.25 17.87
N HIS A 603 26.65 12.45 19.17
CA HIS A 603 27.12 13.67 19.83
C HIS A 603 28.65 13.72 19.88
N ARG A 604 29.22 14.92 19.90
CA ARG A 604 30.67 15.11 20.03
C ARG A 604 31.17 14.59 21.39
N SER A 605 32.15 13.67 21.36
CA SER A 605 32.78 13.02 22.51
C SER A 605 34.12 12.42 22.10
N ALA A 606 34.88 11.84 23.03
CA ALA A 606 36.10 11.10 22.70
C ALA A 606 35.83 9.89 21.80
N GLU A 607 34.69 9.22 21.98
CA GLU A 607 34.23 8.09 21.15
C GLU A 607 33.85 8.57 19.75
N PHE A 608 33.24 9.75 19.63
CA PHE A 608 32.98 10.39 18.33
C PHE A 608 34.28 10.61 17.56
N ASP A 609 35.34 11.15 18.21
CA ASP A 609 36.64 11.41 17.57
C ASP A 609 37.34 10.12 17.12
N ARG A 610 37.21 9.06 17.91
CA ARG A 610 37.67 7.70 17.52
C ARG A 610 36.92 7.19 16.30
N LEU A 611 35.59 7.34 16.29
CA LEU A 611 34.73 6.95 15.16
C LEU A 611 35.08 7.73 13.89
N VAL A 612 35.33 9.03 13.96
CA VAL A 612 35.79 9.85 12.85
C VAL A 612 37.12 9.37 12.31
N THR A 613 38.06 9.02 13.19
CA THR A 613 39.39 8.51 12.81
C THR A 613 39.26 7.17 12.08
N LEU A 614 38.45 6.24 12.59
CA LEU A 614 38.16 4.96 11.97
C LEU A 614 37.53 5.15 10.59
N SER A 615 36.50 6.02 10.50
CA SER A 615 35.82 6.31 9.24
C SER A 615 36.75 6.91 8.18
N ARG A 616 37.66 7.79 8.59
CA ARG A 616 38.67 8.38 7.71
C ARG A 616 39.64 7.32 7.17
N SER A 617 40.09 6.40 8.04
CA SER A 617 40.92 5.25 7.63
C SER A 617 40.15 4.36 6.66
N ALA A 618 38.90 4.03 6.94
CA ALA A 618 38.06 3.22 6.09
C ALA A 618 37.84 3.85 4.67
N HIS A 619 37.72 5.16 4.59
CA HIS A 619 37.66 5.85 3.28
C HIS A 619 38.98 5.79 2.52
N SER A 620 40.13 5.81 3.19
CA SER A 620 41.43 5.73 2.53
C SER A 620 41.76 4.32 2.03
N THR A 621 41.33 3.29 2.75
CA THR A 621 41.55 1.87 2.41
C THR A 621 40.43 1.28 1.54
N GLY A 622 39.25 1.91 1.53
CA GLY A 622 38.03 1.44 0.86
C GLY A 622 37.33 0.28 1.59
N SER A 623 37.74 -0.04 2.83
CA SER A 623 37.16 -1.13 3.64
C SER A 623 37.33 -0.86 5.14
N CYS A 624 36.51 -1.54 5.95
CA CYS A 624 36.60 -1.54 7.40
C CYS A 624 36.15 -2.91 7.91
N ASP A 625 36.80 -3.41 8.96
CA ASP A 625 36.31 -4.58 9.68
C ASP A 625 34.97 -4.27 10.32
N GLN A 626 33.96 -5.13 10.10
CA GLN A 626 32.59 -4.86 10.52
C GLN A 626 32.44 -4.88 12.04
N ASP A 627 33.12 -5.78 12.76
CA ASP A 627 33.03 -5.87 14.22
C ASP A 627 33.68 -4.66 14.89
N VAL A 628 34.81 -4.20 14.34
CA VAL A 628 35.48 -2.98 14.79
C VAL A 628 34.60 -1.76 14.56
N LEU A 629 33.95 -1.66 13.38
CA LEU A 629 33.04 -0.58 13.06
C LEU A 629 31.84 -0.59 14.01
N ASP A 630 31.20 -1.73 14.17
CA ASP A 630 30.00 -1.90 15.00
C ASP A 630 30.28 -1.55 16.47
N THR A 631 31.45 -1.97 16.99
CA THR A 631 31.88 -1.62 18.34
C THR A 631 32.07 -0.11 18.48
N ALA A 632 32.81 0.51 17.57
CA ALA A 632 33.07 1.96 17.64
C ALA A 632 31.79 2.79 17.52
N VAL A 633 30.85 2.37 16.64
CA VAL A 633 29.54 3.02 16.50
C VAL A 633 28.69 2.84 17.76
N ALA A 634 28.65 1.62 18.32
CA ALA A 634 27.88 1.36 19.54
C ALA A 634 28.40 2.16 20.74
N ASP A 635 29.72 2.33 20.86
CA ASP A 635 30.35 3.14 21.92
C ASP A 635 30.04 4.63 21.73
N ALA A 636 30.17 5.14 20.50
CA ALA A 636 29.88 6.55 20.18
C ALA A 636 28.39 6.92 20.35
N LEU A 637 27.50 5.93 20.23
CA LEU A 637 26.06 6.08 20.47
C LEU A 637 25.62 5.68 21.88
N GLY A 638 26.51 5.12 22.69
CA GLY A 638 26.20 4.67 24.06
C GLY A 638 25.18 3.54 24.12
N LEU A 639 25.17 2.63 23.13
CA LEU A 639 24.20 1.53 23.09
C LEU A 639 24.45 0.50 24.19
N SER A 640 23.39 0.09 24.90
CA SER A 640 23.43 -0.94 25.91
C SER A 640 23.79 -2.33 25.32
N ALA A 641 24.32 -3.24 26.14
CA ALA A 641 24.63 -4.60 25.72
C ALA A 641 23.38 -5.33 25.18
N ASP A 642 22.25 -5.16 25.84
CA ASP A 642 20.97 -5.73 25.43
C ASP A 642 20.51 -5.21 24.07
N ALA A 643 20.65 -3.89 23.81
CA ALA A 643 20.33 -3.31 22.52
C ALA A 643 21.26 -3.83 21.42
N ARG A 644 22.56 -3.94 21.66
CA ARG A 644 23.53 -4.49 20.71
C ARG A 644 23.17 -5.92 20.31
N GLU A 645 22.82 -6.78 21.28
CA GLU A 645 22.41 -8.16 21.02
C GLU A 645 21.13 -8.23 20.20
N ALA A 646 20.08 -7.50 20.61
CA ALA A 646 18.78 -7.49 19.93
C ALA A 646 18.87 -6.94 18.51
N LEU A 647 19.63 -5.86 18.28
CA LEU A 647 19.83 -5.27 16.95
C LEU A 647 20.66 -6.19 16.03
N ARG A 648 21.67 -6.88 16.57
CA ARG A 648 22.46 -7.86 15.80
C ARG A 648 21.61 -9.03 15.34
N ALA A 649 20.78 -9.59 16.23
CA ALA A 649 19.83 -10.63 15.89
C ALA A 649 18.85 -10.15 14.80
N LEU A 650 18.31 -8.94 14.93
CA LEU A 650 17.38 -8.37 13.96
C LEU A 650 18.00 -8.13 12.58
N ALA A 651 19.28 -7.75 12.52
CA ALA A 651 20.00 -7.59 11.26
C ALA A 651 20.25 -8.93 10.56
N SER A 652 20.48 -10.01 11.31
CA SER A 652 20.72 -11.35 10.76
C SER A 652 19.45 -12.05 10.30
N ASP A 653 18.33 -11.88 11.01
CA ASP A 653 17.03 -12.49 10.66
C ASP A 653 16.48 -12.01 9.30
N HIS A 654 17.02 -10.91 8.77
CA HIS A 654 16.53 -10.29 7.54
C HIS A 654 17.62 -10.09 6.46
N SER A 655 18.79 -10.75 6.60
CA SER A 655 19.94 -10.65 5.66
C SER A 655 19.75 -11.52 4.40
#